data_4df1527ae0af6ecac13af389709d2df2
#
_entry.id   4df1527ae0af6ecac13af389709d2df2
#
_cell.length_a   1.000
_cell.length_b   1.000
_cell.length_c   1.000
_cell.angle_alpha   90.00
_cell.angle_beta   90.00
_cell.angle_gamma   90.00
#
_symmetry.space_group_name_H-M   'P 1'
#
loop_
_entity.id
_entity.type
_entity.pdbx_description
1 polymer ?
#
loop_
_entity_poly.entity_id
_entity_poly.type
_entity_poly.pdbx_seq_one_letter_code
_entity_poly.pdbx_strand_id
1 'polypeptide(L)'
;MTAPFGPAYPLDGGDWQVWGRGLLRSAGFPVAGLELLGGPNAARAAEPLPDSPDARAAFGEAYRADAAAESAKLAALARDERLRTAIAWQNRTVHRVLDALAAGTGKDSKRKQRERTLAMYWLRYCAKAETIGFFGPAAWIEVGSERRALDFQPGPGLTHRSRTSFERWAVAALADTMAALPGARWWFPPVLRPDVHLDGDRLVLPGGRTLTLRPDDVRVLAYADGDRSAQAVTDALVERDGWEAAGARARVERTLARLVKQRVLSWDANIPVDVRAEAVLRRRIAAVGDAELRSRFETTLAELDALRDAVHTAPDSGRLVAALDALDAYFVRATGLDASREEGKAYAGRTLVYQDALRDCRIALGGDFLDRIARPLSLVADAADWFGNRLAALVEAEVAAFVRETRTPGGRAVTLADVWTRVLGLFWGENATPVQQATRELAAKWRELLDVDPVAPLPRRLDLTTARLAGRAREVFATGPVGSAHLAVHSPDLQVVADSVEAFDAGEYTVVLGELHACLATCDLPFLDWTTDDGQSLRDKVNAAVGAPRLVPLLPVEWKRNSGRMVPAPIGAGDRLIGFTRAPYDDRSRIDPAVSFTLAEAGGKVTASAPDGRAWSLPELLAVPVSIIAADAFKIGLDRAHAPRVTLDGTVLFRESWRLPAGSVPLPAKPDREDDYLAVRRWVAEHALPERAFVKFPQETKPSLVDFTSPTVVLSFANLVRRTCRLDPRAHIGVSEPLPAPEGAWLPDADGGRYVSELRLQISRKTP
;
A
#
# COMPACT_ATOMS: atom_id res chain seq x y z
N MET A 1 -12.13 16.05 25.54
CA MET A 1 -11.45 16.18 24.21
C MET A 1 -12.33 15.48 23.19
N THR A 2 -12.66 16.12 22.09
CA THR A 2 -13.38 15.46 20.97
C THR A 2 -12.52 14.33 20.42
N ALA A 3 -13.11 13.16 20.17
CA ALA A 3 -12.41 12.03 19.62
C ALA A 3 -11.74 12.42 18.27
N PRO A 4 -10.48 12.04 18.00
CA PRO A 4 -9.69 12.52 16.86
C PRO A 4 -10.34 12.28 15.49
N PHE A 5 -11.20 11.26 15.40
CA PHE A 5 -11.98 10.91 14.20
C PHE A 5 -13.48 11.01 14.43
N GLY A 6 -13.94 11.86 15.35
CA GLY A 6 -15.35 11.93 15.75
C GLY A 6 -15.76 10.82 16.73
N PRO A 7 -17.02 10.81 17.17
CA PRO A 7 -17.51 9.80 18.09
C PRO A 7 -17.46 8.40 17.46
N ALA A 8 -17.01 7.43 18.24
CA ALA A 8 -16.98 6.03 17.80
C ALA A 8 -18.38 5.40 17.95
N TYR A 9 -18.72 4.47 17.05
CA TYR A 9 -19.95 3.70 17.09
C TYR A 9 -19.69 2.30 17.63
N PRO A 10 -20.28 1.88 18.76
CA PRO A 10 -20.10 0.56 19.32
C PRO A 10 -20.77 -0.52 18.47
N LEU A 11 -20.06 -1.59 18.13
CA LEU A 11 -20.63 -2.73 17.45
C LEU A 11 -21.29 -3.71 18.43
N ASP A 12 -22.48 -4.21 18.07
CA ASP A 12 -23.14 -5.28 18.79
C ASP A 12 -22.41 -6.63 18.61
N GLY A 13 -22.43 -7.45 19.65
CA GLY A 13 -21.91 -8.82 19.61
C GLY A 13 -20.44 -8.97 19.95
N GLY A 14 -19.72 -7.89 20.30
CA GLY A 14 -18.31 -7.93 20.69
C GLY A 14 -17.82 -6.66 21.38
N ASP A 15 -16.52 -6.63 21.67
CA ASP A 15 -15.84 -5.51 22.32
C ASP A 15 -15.27 -4.50 21.31
N TRP A 16 -15.92 -4.37 20.14
CA TRP A 16 -15.45 -3.58 19.03
C TRP A 16 -16.27 -2.31 18.82
N GLN A 17 -15.63 -1.29 18.25
CA GLN A 17 -16.25 -0.04 17.84
C GLN A 17 -15.69 0.42 16.50
N VAL A 18 -16.51 1.11 15.70
CA VAL A 18 -16.10 1.78 14.46
C VAL A 18 -15.75 3.22 14.77
N TRP A 19 -14.68 3.75 14.21
CA TRP A 19 -14.32 5.16 14.36
C TRP A 19 -15.27 6.05 13.56
N GLY A 20 -15.49 7.29 14.03
CA GLY A 20 -16.42 8.25 13.43
C GLY A 20 -16.05 8.69 12.02
N ARG A 21 -14.95 8.24 11.46
CA ARG A 21 -14.54 8.49 10.06
C ARG A 21 -14.01 7.24 9.38
N GLY A 22 -14.40 7.07 8.11
CA GLY A 22 -13.89 6.08 7.18
C GLY A 22 -13.45 6.71 5.87
N LEU A 23 -13.09 5.89 4.90
CA LEU A 23 -12.64 6.30 3.58
C LEU A 23 -13.44 5.57 2.50
N LEU A 24 -14.11 6.32 1.61
CA LEU A 24 -14.63 5.82 0.35
C LEU A 24 -13.50 5.81 -0.68
N ARG A 25 -13.31 4.70 -1.36
CA ARG A 25 -12.46 4.59 -2.55
C ARG A 25 -13.33 4.19 -3.72
N SER A 26 -13.07 4.72 -4.90
CA SER A 26 -13.86 4.36 -6.07
C SER A 26 -13.01 4.14 -7.31
N ALA A 27 -13.58 3.40 -8.27
CA ALA A 27 -13.09 3.39 -9.63
C ALA A 27 -13.21 4.79 -10.24
N GLY A 28 -12.41 5.07 -11.26
CA GLY A 28 -12.44 6.35 -11.97
C GLY A 28 -13.28 6.36 -13.24
N PHE A 29 -13.76 5.20 -13.66
CA PHE A 29 -14.61 5.03 -14.84
C PHE A 29 -15.85 4.23 -14.47
N PRO A 30 -17.01 4.51 -15.13
CA PRO A 30 -18.26 3.82 -14.83
C PRO A 30 -18.15 2.31 -15.03
N VAL A 31 -18.81 1.55 -14.19
CA VAL A 31 -18.83 0.09 -14.23
C VAL A 31 -19.45 -0.47 -15.51
N ALA A 32 -20.38 0.26 -16.13
CA ALA A 32 -20.95 -0.08 -17.44
C ALA A 32 -19.87 -0.25 -18.54
N GLY A 33 -18.72 0.35 -18.35
CA GLY A 33 -17.56 0.16 -19.25
C GLY A 33 -17.07 -1.28 -19.33
N LEU A 34 -17.36 -2.12 -18.33
CA LEU A 34 -17.00 -3.55 -18.32
C LEU A 34 -17.76 -4.35 -19.40
N GLU A 35 -18.94 -3.88 -19.81
CA GLU A 35 -19.76 -4.56 -20.84
C GLU A 35 -19.30 -4.28 -22.28
N LEU A 36 -18.42 -3.29 -22.43
CA LEU A 36 -17.92 -2.90 -23.76
C LEU A 36 -17.16 -4.01 -24.48
N LEU A 37 -16.46 -4.90 -23.76
CA LEU A 37 -15.53 -5.87 -24.32
C LEU A 37 -16.06 -7.30 -24.38
N GLY A 38 -17.36 -7.50 -24.13
CA GLY A 38 -17.97 -8.83 -24.25
C GLY A 38 -18.12 -9.30 -25.70
N GLY A 39 -17.93 -10.59 -25.94
CA GLY A 39 -18.16 -11.27 -27.22
C GLY A 39 -19.27 -12.32 -27.12
N PRO A 40 -20.57 -11.94 -26.97
CA PRO A 40 -21.64 -12.86 -26.65
C PRO A 40 -21.95 -13.86 -27.79
N ASN A 41 -21.68 -13.50 -29.04
CA ASN A 41 -21.92 -14.40 -30.17
C ASN A 41 -20.88 -15.52 -30.24
N ALA A 42 -19.61 -15.19 -30.05
CA ALA A 42 -18.52 -16.14 -29.94
C ALA A 42 -18.73 -17.11 -28.73
N ALA A 43 -19.10 -16.54 -27.58
CA ALA A 43 -19.38 -17.32 -26.38
C ALA A 43 -20.51 -18.32 -26.59
N ARG A 44 -21.64 -17.88 -27.17
CA ARG A 44 -22.79 -18.73 -27.49
C ARG A 44 -22.44 -19.81 -28.53
N ALA A 45 -21.68 -19.47 -29.56
CA ALA A 45 -21.25 -20.41 -30.60
C ALA A 45 -20.18 -21.41 -30.09
N ALA A 46 -19.57 -21.17 -28.95
CA ALA A 46 -18.66 -22.08 -28.28
C ALA A 46 -19.36 -23.04 -27.32
N GLU A 47 -20.69 -22.93 -27.13
CA GLU A 47 -21.49 -23.75 -26.20
C GLU A 47 -22.76 -24.31 -26.90
N PRO A 48 -22.87 -25.63 -27.12
CA PRO A 48 -21.84 -26.65 -26.83
C PRO A 48 -20.60 -26.48 -27.70
N LEU A 49 -19.48 -27.05 -27.25
CA LEU A 49 -18.24 -27.01 -28.03
C LEU A 49 -18.47 -27.55 -29.45
N PRO A 50 -18.00 -26.82 -30.49
CA PRO A 50 -18.26 -27.22 -31.88
C PRO A 50 -17.56 -28.57 -32.20
N ASP A 51 -18.35 -29.60 -32.49
CA ASP A 51 -17.94 -30.98 -32.72
C ASP A 51 -17.98 -31.41 -34.21
N SER A 52 -18.50 -30.54 -35.08
CA SER A 52 -18.56 -30.74 -36.52
C SER A 52 -17.86 -29.63 -37.30
N PRO A 53 -17.46 -29.88 -38.55
CA PRO A 53 -16.88 -28.83 -39.44
C PRO A 53 -17.79 -27.62 -39.58
N ASP A 54 -19.09 -27.81 -39.70
CA ASP A 54 -20.07 -26.73 -39.87
C ASP A 54 -20.22 -25.92 -38.61
N ALA A 55 -20.31 -26.56 -37.45
CA ALA A 55 -20.33 -25.90 -36.13
C ALA A 55 -19.02 -25.09 -35.90
N ARG A 56 -17.91 -25.68 -36.32
CA ARG A 56 -16.61 -25.00 -36.24
C ARG A 56 -16.51 -23.79 -37.16
N ALA A 57 -17.05 -23.86 -38.37
CA ALA A 57 -17.10 -22.74 -39.30
C ALA A 57 -18.01 -21.62 -38.76
N ALA A 58 -19.18 -21.96 -38.22
CA ALA A 58 -20.11 -21.00 -37.63
C ALA A 58 -19.49 -20.31 -36.40
N PHE A 59 -18.80 -21.08 -35.52
CA PHE A 59 -18.04 -20.48 -34.42
C PHE A 59 -16.96 -19.50 -34.91
N GLY A 60 -16.17 -19.91 -35.90
CA GLY A 60 -15.12 -19.05 -36.48
C GLY A 60 -15.65 -17.74 -37.04
N GLU A 61 -16.84 -17.76 -37.68
CA GLU A 61 -17.53 -16.57 -38.16
C GLU A 61 -17.97 -15.66 -36.99
N ALA A 62 -18.64 -16.21 -35.99
CA ALA A 62 -19.07 -15.47 -34.79
C ALA A 62 -17.88 -14.86 -34.04
N TYR A 63 -16.80 -15.64 -33.86
CA TYR A 63 -15.57 -15.18 -33.21
C TYR A 63 -14.93 -13.99 -33.95
N ARG A 64 -14.80 -14.09 -35.28
CA ARG A 64 -14.23 -13.00 -36.08
C ARG A 64 -15.10 -11.75 -36.07
N ALA A 65 -16.43 -11.91 -36.08
CA ALA A 65 -17.36 -10.78 -35.96
C ALA A 65 -17.23 -10.06 -34.62
N ASP A 66 -17.25 -10.80 -33.49
CA ASP A 66 -17.09 -10.23 -32.15
C ASP A 66 -15.69 -9.60 -31.97
N ALA A 67 -14.63 -10.25 -32.43
CA ALA A 67 -13.27 -9.71 -32.37
C ALA A 67 -13.11 -8.41 -33.21
N ALA A 68 -13.80 -8.29 -34.35
CA ALA A 68 -13.83 -7.07 -35.14
C ALA A 68 -14.62 -5.96 -34.42
N ALA A 69 -15.75 -6.28 -33.84
CA ALA A 69 -16.54 -5.33 -33.04
C ALA A 69 -15.77 -4.81 -31.83
N GLU A 70 -15.08 -5.68 -31.08
CA GLU A 70 -14.20 -5.26 -29.98
C GLU A 70 -13.06 -4.35 -30.46
N SER A 71 -12.41 -4.69 -31.57
CA SER A 71 -11.35 -3.88 -32.16
C SER A 71 -11.84 -2.47 -32.48
N ALA A 72 -13.06 -2.33 -33.00
CA ALA A 72 -13.68 -1.03 -33.28
C ALA A 72 -13.96 -0.23 -32.01
N LYS A 73 -14.48 -0.91 -30.95
CA LYS A 73 -14.73 -0.31 -29.64
C LYS A 73 -13.42 0.16 -28.98
N LEU A 74 -12.37 -0.66 -29.03
CA LEU A 74 -11.05 -0.29 -28.51
C LEU A 74 -10.42 0.87 -29.29
N ALA A 75 -10.62 0.96 -30.60
CA ALA A 75 -10.22 2.12 -31.39
C ALA A 75 -11.00 3.40 -31.01
N ALA A 76 -12.28 3.27 -30.64
CA ALA A 76 -13.07 4.38 -30.12
C ALA A 76 -12.57 4.81 -28.73
N LEU A 77 -12.35 3.86 -27.81
CA LEU A 77 -11.77 4.12 -26.49
C LEU A 77 -10.38 4.79 -26.58
N ALA A 78 -9.56 4.46 -27.58
CA ALA A 78 -8.27 5.10 -27.79
C ALA A 78 -8.40 6.60 -28.14
N ARG A 79 -9.59 7.10 -28.48
CA ARG A 79 -9.92 8.52 -28.71
C ARG A 79 -10.51 9.21 -27.48
N ASP A 80 -10.94 8.44 -26.46
CA ASP A 80 -11.51 8.99 -25.25
C ASP A 80 -10.46 9.77 -24.46
N GLU A 81 -10.66 11.08 -24.34
CA GLU A 81 -9.67 11.98 -23.76
C GLU A 81 -9.45 11.73 -22.26
N ARG A 82 -10.48 11.34 -21.53
CA ARG A 82 -10.36 11.02 -20.12
C ARG A 82 -9.53 9.75 -19.91
N LEU A 83 -9.73 8.72 -20.74
CA LEU A 83 -8.92 7.50 -20.73
C LEU A 83 -7.47 7.79 -21.14
N ARG A 84 -7.28 8.61 -22.17
CA ARG A 84 -5.94 9.04 -22.61
C ARG A 84 -5.18 9.74 -21.49
N THR A 85 -5.85 10.65 -20.79
CA THR A 85 -5.27 11.39 -19.65
C THR A 85 -4.89 10.43 -18.51
N ALA A 86 -5.75 9.46 -18.15
CA ALA A 86 -5.45 8.44 -17.14
C ALA A 86 -4.24 7.57 -17.54
N ILE A 87 -4.16 7.18 -18.81
CA ILE A 87 -3.02 6.44 -19.35
C ILE A 87 -1.75 7.30 -19.38
N ALA A 88 -1.83 8.57 -19.74
CA ALA A 88 -0.69 9.49 -19.74
C ALA A 88 -0.03 9.58 -18.34
N TRP A 89 -0.83 9.69 -17.29
CA TRP A 89 -0.35 9.66 -15.90
C TRP A 89 0.37 8.35 -15.55
N GLN A 90 -0.13 7.23 -16.03
CA GLN A 90 0.42 5.92 -15.67
C GLN A 90 1.54 5.44 -16.57
N ASN A 91 1.42 5.68 -17.88
CA ASN A 91 2.35 5.12 -18.86
C ASN A 91 2.36 5.92 -20.16
N ARG A 92 3.23 6.92 -20.25
CA ARG A 92 3.40 7.75 -21.44
C ARG A 92 3.79 6.94 -22.70
N THR A 93 4.47 5.81 -22.54
CA THR A 93 4.82 4.93 -23.66
C THR A 93 3.56 4.31 -24.28
N VAL A 94 2.61 3.88 -23.46
CA VAL A 94 1.31 3.40 -23.96
C VAL A 94 0.49 4.57 -24.55
N HIS A 95 0.48 5.74 -23.91
CA HIS A 95 -0.20 6.92 -24.46
C HIS A 95 0.25 7.26 -25.89
N ARG A 96 1.55 7.24 -26.16
CA ARG A 96 2.13 7.55 -27.48
C ARG A 96 1.68 6.61 -28.61
N VAL A 97 1.15 5.42 -28.30
CA VAL A 97 0.67 4.46 -29.31
C VAL A 97 -0.84 4.47 -29.50
N LEU A 98 -1.58 5.27 -28.71
CA LEU A 98 -3.04 5.35 -28.79
C LEU A 98 -3.53 5.93 -30.13
N ASP A 99 -2.81 6.91 -30.70
CA ASP A 99 -3.18 7.49 -31.99
C ASP A 99 -3.14 6.46 -33.12
N ALA A 100 -2.12 5.62 -33.15
CA ALA A 100 -2.02 4.55 -34.12
C ALA A 100 -3.12 3.47 -33.93
N LEU A 101 -3.55 3.24 -32.69
CA LEU A 101 -4.66 2.35 -32.40
C LEU A 101 -5.99 2.97 -32.77
N ALA A 102 -6.21 4.25 -32.49
CA ALA A 102 -7.39 5.03 -32.87
C ALA A 102 -7.58 5.11 -34.42
N ALA A 103 -6.46 5.19 -35.14
CA ALA A 103 -6.45 5.19 -36.60
C ALA A 103 -6.54 3.80 -37.25
N GLY A 104 -6.47 2.72 -36.44
CA GLY A 104 -6.47 1.34 -36.94
C GLY A 104 -5.24 0.98 -37.78
N THR A 105 -4.13 1.72 -37.62
CA THR A 105 -2.92 1.57 -38.43
C THR A 105 -1.89 0.62 -37.82
N GLY A 106 -1.03 0.05 -38.66
CA GLY A 106 0.07 -0.82 -38.25
C GLY A 106 -0.15 -2.30 -38.58
N LYS A 107 0.90 -3.12 -38.37
CA LYS A 107 0.83 -4.58 -38.54
C LYS A 107 -0.17 -5.20 -37.57
N ASP A 108 -0.95 -6.18 -38.01
CA ASP A 108 -2.02 -6.82 -37.21
C ASP A 108 -1.52 -7.31 -35.85
N SER A 109 -0.36 -7.95 -35.76
CA SER A 109 0.19 -8.44 -34.51
C SER A 109 0.47 -7.32 -33.49
N LYS A 110 1.02 -6.17 -33.95
CA LYS A 110 1.29 -5.01 -33.09
C LYS A 110 -0.01 -4.33 -32.66
N ARG A 111 -0.99 -4.24 -33.60
CA ARG A 111 -2.32 -3.71 -33.28
C ARG A 111 -2.99 -4.53 -32.21
N LYS A 112 -3.03 -5.85 -32.35
CA LYS A 112 -3.62 -6.77 -31.35
C LYS A 112 -2.91 -6.71 -30.00
N GLN A 113 -1.60 -6.52 -29.96
CA GLN A 113 -0.88 -6.30 -28.69
C GLN A 113 -1.32 -5.00 -28.01
N ARG A 114 -1.48 -3.91 -28.76
CA ARG A 114 -1.94 -2.61 -28.24
C ARG A 114 -3.39 -2.69 -27.76
N GLU A 115 -4.26 -3.35 -28.52
CA GLU A 115 -5.66 -3.61 -28.15
C GLU A 115 -5.74 -4.33 -26.79
N ARG A 116 -4.98 -5.41 -26.59
CA ARG A 116 -4.91 -6.12 -25.29
C ARG A 116 -4.43 -5.20 -24.17
N THR A 117 -3.40 -4.41 -24.43
CA THR A 117 -2.88 -3.47 -23.40
C THR A 117 -3.96 -2.45 -23.02
N LEU A 118 -4.64 -1.84 -23.99
CA LEU A 118 -5.71 -0.87 -23.74
C LEU A 118 -6.90 -1.52 -23.00
N ALA A 119 -7.31 -2.73 -23.42
CA ALA A 119 -8.36 -3.49 -22.77
C ALA A 119 -8.06 -3.73 -21.28
N MET A 120 -6.82 -4.11 -20.94
CA MET A 120 -6.41 -4.34 -19.54
C MET A 120 -6.43 -3.05 -18.72
N TYR A 121 -6.03 -1.89 -19.28
CA TYR A 121 -6.17 -0.60 -18.59
C TYR A 121 -7.64 -0.24 -18.38
N TRP A 122 -8.46 -0.39 -19.42
CA TRP A 122 -9.89 -0.09 -19.35
C TRP A 122 -10.61 -0.91 -18.27
N LEU A 123 -10.47 -2.23 -18.31
CA LEU A 123 -11.06 -3.12 -17.32
C LEU A 123 -10.61 -2.77 -15.90
N ARG A 124 -9.33 -2.42 -15.73
CA ARG A 124 -8.80 -2.03 -14.44
C ARG A 124 -9.42 -0.74 -13.92
N TYR A 125 -9.57 0.27 -14.75
CA TYR A 125 -10.13 1.56 -14.36
C TYR A 125 -11.63 1.52 -14.06
N CYS A 126 -12.35 0.58 -14.66
CA CYS A 126 -13.76 0.34 -14.39
C CYS A 126 -14.00 -0.60 -13.19
N ALA A 127 -13.11 -1.59 -12.96
CA ALA A 127 -13.36 -2.67 -12.00
C ALA A 127 -12.69 -2.48 -10.63
N LYS A 128 -11.77 -1.50 -10.46
CA LYS A 128 -10.97 -1.40 -9.24
C LYS A 128 -11.04 -0.02 -8.60
N ALA A 129 -11.30 -0.01 -7.30
CA ALA A 129 -11.17 1.15 -6.44
C ALA A 129 -9.69 1.30 -6.03
N GLU A 130 -8.90 2.02 -6.82
CA GLU A 130 -7.49 2.33 -6.52
C GLU A 130 -7.36 3.80 -6.14
N THR A 131 -6.42 4.14 -5.25
CA THR A 131 -6.18 5.54 -4.90
C THR A 131 -5.08 6.09 -5.79
N ILE A 132 -5.46 6.69 -6.92
CA ILE A 132 -4.52 7.21 -7.91
C ILE A 132 -5.20 8.25 -8.82
N GLY A 133 -4.79 9.51 -8.68
CA GLY A 133 -5.32 10.60 -9.49
C GLY A 133 -6.86 10.65 -9.53
N PHE A 134 -7.39 11.29 -10.55
CA PHE A 134 -8.84 11.38 -10.78
C PHE A 134 -9.48 10.03 -11.17
N PHE A 135 -8.69 9.08 -11.59
CA PHE A 135 -9.15 7.75 -12.02
C PHE A 135 -9.11 6.68 -10.91
N GLY A 136 -8.95 7.12 -9.67
CA GLY A 136 -9.09 6.38 -8.44
C GLY A 136 -9.28 7.33 -7.27
N PRO A 137 -10.34 8.18 -7.28
CA PRO A 137 -10.53 9.20 -6.26
C PRO A 137 -11.03 8.59 -4.95
N ALA A 138 -10.76 9.28 -3.84
CA ALA A 138 -11.19 8.92 -2.51
C ALA A 138 -12.08 10.03 -1.90
N ALA A 139 -12.93 9.69 -0.92
CA ALA A 139 -13.65 10.66 -0.11
C ALA A 139 -13.69 10.22 1.35
N TRP A 140 -13.80 11.17 2.27
CA TRP A 140 -14.05 10.86 3.66
C TRP A 140 -15.50 10.45 3.87
N ILE A 141 -15.70 9.38 4.65
CA ILE A 141 -17.01 8.91 5.12
C ILE A 141 -17.20 9.43 6.54
N GLU A 142 -18.34 10.03 6.82
CA GLU A 142 -18.79 10.27 8.19
C GLU A 142 -19.51 9.02 8.71
N VAL A 143 -19.25 8.65 9.96
CA VAL A 143 -19.89 7.52 10.62
C VAL A 143 -20.69 8.05 11.81
N GLY A 144 -21.98 7.76 11.84
CA GLY A 144 -22.91 8.29 12.84
C GLY A 144 -23.93 7.27 13.32
N SER A 145 -24.76 7.71 14.30
CA SER A 145 -25.81 6.89 14.90
C SER A 145 -27.21 7.16 14.35
N GLU A 146 -27.32 7.94 13.29
CA GLU A 146 -28.61 8.22 12.67
C GLU A 146 -29.28 6.93 12.20
N ARG A 147 -30.62 6.86 12.35
CA ARG A 147 -31.43 5.70 11.96
C ARG A 147 -31.74 5.71 10.46
N ARG A 148 -30.69 5.45 9.70
CA ARG A 148 -30.66 5.24 8.26
C ARG A 148 -29.41 4.43 7.92
N ALA A 149 -29.36 3.80 6.75
CA ALA A 149 -28.16 3.08 6.32
C ALA A 149 -27.14 4.01 5.66
N LEU A 150 -27.60 4.91 4.79
CA LEU A 150 -26.73 5.77 3.98
C LEU A 150 -27.35 7.17 3.82
N ASP A 151 -26.53 8.22 3.98
CA ASP A 151 -26.77 9.54 3.43
C ASP A 151 -25.71 9.84 2.37
N PHE A 152 -26.14 9.97 1.11
CA PHE A 152 -25.23 10.19 0.00
C PHE A 152 -25.72 11.30 -0.93
N GLN A 153 -24.80 12.19 -1.30
CA GLN A 153 -25.06 13.26 -2.25
C GLN A 153 -23.86 13.35 -3.23
N PRO A 154 -24.07 13.12 -4.53
CA PRO A 154 -23.05 13.38 -5.53
C PRO A 154 -22.82 14.89 -5.68
N GLY A 155 -21.57 15.30 -5.88
CA GLY A 155 -21.23 16.64 -6.32
C GLY A 155 -21.34 16.78 -7.85
N PRO A 156 -21.21 18.00 -8.39
CA PRO A 156 -21.34 18.27 -9.84
C PRO A 156 -20.26 17.59 -10.70
N GLY A 157 -19.13 17.21 -10.14
CA GLY A 157 -18.05 16.55 -10.86
C GLY A 157 -17.68 15.18 -10.29
N LEU A 158 -16.77 14.48 -10.96
CA LEU A 158 -16.22 13.26 -10.38
C LEU A 158 -15.27 13.56 -9.21
N THR A 159 -14.49 14.63 -9.34
CA THR A 159 -13.52 15.09 -8.34
C THR A 159 -13.67 16.59 -8.12
N HIS A 160 -13.57 17.02 -6.87
CA HIS A 160 -13.66 18.46 -6.53
C HIS A 160 -12.28 19.05 -6.18
N ARG A 161 -11.32 18.22 -5.81
CA ARG A 161 -9.99 18.67 -5.38
C ARG A 161 -8.95 17.64 -5.78
N SER A 162 -7.82 18.11 -6.30
CA SER A 162 -6.66 17.25 -6.57
C SER A 162 -5.36 17.94 -6.16
N ARG A 163 -4.32 17.15 -5.97
CA ARG A 163 -2.97 17.63 -5.64
C ARG A 163 -1.94 16.84 -6.42
N THR A 164 -1.03 17.55 -7.08
CA THR A 164 0.18 16.98 -7.69
C THR A 164 1.38 17.23 -6.79
N SER A 165 2.07 16.18 -6.39
CA SER A 165 3.19 16.23 -5.46
C SER A 165 4.43 15.59 -6.08
N PHE A 166 5.63 16.07 -5.67
CA PHE A 166 6.88 15.41 -6.03
C PHE A 166 7.04 14.09 -5.27
N GLU A 167 7.57 13.09 -5.93
CA GLU A 167 8.03 11.88 -5.27
C GLU A 167 9.25 12.20 -4.39
N ARG A 168 9.28 11.58 -3.20
CA ARG A 168 10.36 11.80 -2.22
C ARG A 168 11.76 11.59 -2.82
N TRP A 169 11.92 10.57 -3.68
CA TRP A 169 13.21 10.28 -4.27
C TRP A 169 13.71 11.39 -5.19
N ALA A 170 12.80 12.06 -5.91
CA ALA A 170 13.13 13.20 -6.76
C ALA A 170 13.60 14.40 -5.92
N VAL A 171 12.91 14.67 -4.81
CA VAL A 171 13.30 15.70 -3.85
C VAL A 171 14.68 15.39 -3.25
N ALA A 172 14.93 14.15 -2.86
CA ALA A 172 16.22 13.74 -2.30
C ALA A 172 17.37 13.88 -3.33
N ALA A 173 17.15 13.42 -4.56
CA ALA A 173 18.14 13.51 -5.62
C ALA A 173 18.51 14.98 -5.95
N LEU A 174 17.50 15.86 -6.00
CA LEU A 174 17.72 17.29 -6.15
C LEU A 174 18.54 17.88 -4.98
N ALA A 175 18.13 17.54 -3.76
CA ALA A 175 18.79 18.02 -2.55
C ALA A 175 20.25 17.57 -2.47
N ASP A 176 20.55 16.32 -2.81
CA ASP A 176 21.91 15.79 -2.84
C ASP A 176 22.76 16.47 -3.91
N THR A 177 22.16 16.77 -5.07
CA THR A 177 22.82 17.54 -6.14
C THR A 177 23.13 18.98 -5.68
N MET A 178 22.21 19.63 -4.99
CA MET A 178 22.43 20.97 -4.40
C MET A 178 23.55 20.95 -3.35
N ALA A 179 23.53 19.94 -2.45
CA ALA A 179 24.54 19.80 -1.41
C ALA A 179 25.95 19.51 -1.95
N ALA A 180 26.04 18.91 -3.15
CA ALA A 180 27.32 18.62 -3.81
C ALA A 180 27.98 19.83 -4.48
N LEU A 181 27.27 20.98 -4.63
CA LEU A 181 27.86 22.19 -5.19
C LEU A 181 28.97 22.76 -4.30
N PRO A 182 30.03 23.38 -4.88
CA PRO A 182 31.09 23.99 -4.11
C PRO A 182 30.57 24.98 -3.06
N GLY A 183 30.97 24.80 -1.81
CA GLY A 183 30.54 25.63 -0.67
C GLY A 183 29.16 25.33 -0.12
N ALA A 184 28.29 24.65 -0.86
CA ALA A 184 26.90 24.39 -0.47
C ALA A 184 26.79 23.45 0.73
N ARG A 185 27.63 22.41 0.79
CA ARG A 185 27.58 21.38 1.85
C ARG A 185 27.64 21.96 3.25
N TRP A 186 28.28 23.11 3.39
CA TRP A 186 28.43 23.84 4.66
C TRP A 186 27.09 24.25 5.28
N TRP A 187 26.09 24.45 4.45
CA TRP A 187 24.74 24.85 4.84
C TRP A 187 23.79 23.67 5.09
N PHE A 188 24.25 22.43 4.89
CA PHE A 188 23.49 21.23 5.18
C PHE A 188 23.91 20.61 6.52
N PRO A 189 23.00 19.85 7.16
CA PRO A 189 23.28 19.30 8.48
C PRO A 189 24.24 18.12 8.45
N PRO A 190 25.27 18.11 9.30
CA PRO A 190 25.95 16.87 9.67
C PRO A 190 25.04 16.03 10.56
N VAL A 191 24.91 14.73 10.27
CA VAL A 191 23.97 13.84 10.95
C VAL A 191 24.72 12.62 11.46
N LEU A 192 24.70 12.40 12.78
CA LEU A 192 25.15 11.14 13.37
C LEU A 192 24.23 10.01 12.88
N ARG A 193 24.81 8.91 12.43
CA ARG A 193 24.04 7.74 11.98
C ARG A 193 23.01 7.32 13.03
N PRO A 194 21.77 6.97 12.61
CA PRO A 194 20.72 6.54 13.53
C PRO A 194 21.06 5.28 14.32
N ASP A 195 21.89 4.38 13.75
CA ASP A 195 22.25 3.09 14.32
C ASP A 195 23.48 3.12 15.27
N VAL A 196 24.02 4.28 15.58
CA VAL A 196 25.14 4.42 16.52
C VAL A 196 24.71 5.18 17.78
N HIS A 197 25.24 4.76 18.95
CA HIS A 197 24.98 5.39 20.23
C HIS A 197 26.21 6.15 20.71
N LEU A 198 26.01 7.42 21.07
CA LEU A 198 27.05 8.26 21.69
C LEU A 198 26.92 8.15 23.21
N ASP A 199 27.97 7.62 23.85
CA ASP A 199 28.07 7.48 25.30
C ASP A 199 29.38 8.18 25.78
N GLY A 200 29.22 9.40 26.25
CA GLY A 200 30.36 10.24 26.64
C GLY A 200 31.33 10.49 25.47
N ASP A 201 32.56 10.00 25.61
CA ASP A 201 33.61 10.06 24.57
C ASP A 201 33.68 8.80 23.68
N ARG A 202 32.68 7.93 23.75
CA ARG A 202 32.67 6.66 23.02
C ARG A 202 31.48 6.57 22.11
N LEU A 203 31.70 6.14 20.87
CA LEU A 203 30.65 5.68 19.97
C LEU A 203 30.51 4.17 20.06
N VAL A 204 29.31 3.71 20.38
CA VAL A 204 28.96 2.30 20.31
C VAL A 204 28.31 2.03 18.97
N LEU A 205 28.91 1.10 18.22
CA LEU A 205 28.49 0.73 16.87
C LEU A 205 27.75 -0.64 16.89
N PRO A 206 26.93 -0.93 15.89
CA PRO A 206 26.35 -2.26 15.72
C PRO A 206 27.42 -3.37 15.81
N GLY A 207 27.09 -4.47 16.47
CA GLY A 207 28.04 -5.55 16.81
C GLY A 207 28.92 -5.26 18.04
N GLY A 208 28.61 -4.23 18.82
CA GLY A 208 29.27 -3.92 20.09
C GLY A 208 30.69 -3.34 19.96
N ARG A 209 31.10 -2.96 18.74
CA ARG A 209 32.36 -2.27 18.53
C ARG A 209 32.28 -0.86 19.12
N THR A 210 33.36 -0.39 19.73
CA THR A 210 33.45 0.96 20.26
C THR A 210 34.55 1.75 19.55
N LEU A 211 34.30 3.03 19.34
CA LEU A 211 35.26 3.99 18.81
C LEU A 211 35.43 5.10 19.86
N THR A 212 36.66 5.29 20.36
CA THR A 212 36.96 6.44 21.23
C THR A 212 37.08 7.69 20.40
N LEU A 213 36.37 8.72 20.81
CA LEU A 213 36.31 10.03 20.17
C LEU A 213 37.38 10.96 20.72
N ARG A 214 37.84 11.90 19.87
CA ARG A 214 38.65 13.02 20.31
C ARG A 214 37.75 14.07 20.98
N PRO A 215 38.26 14.92 21.86
CA PRO A 215 37.46 15.98 22.48
C PRO A 215 36.67 16.85 21.48
N ASP A 216 37.26 17.13 20.32
CA ASP A 216 36.60 17.92 19.25
C ASP A 216 35.46 17.13 18.61
N ASP A 217 35.60 15.80 18.45
CA ASP A 217 34.55 14.95 17.90
C ASP A 217 33.30 14.99 18.80
N VAL A 218 33.50 14.84 20.12
CA VAL A 218 32.42 14.88 21.10
C VAL A 218 31.68 16.21 21.03
N ARG A 219 32.43 17.34 21.01
CA ARG A 219 31.83 18.68 20.93
C ARG A 219 31.05 18.90 19.65
N VAL A 220 31.61 18.53 18.50
CA VAL A 220 30.92 18.66 17.21
C VAL A 220 29.67 17.78 17.16
N LEU A 221 29.76 16.51 17.63
CA LEU A 221 28.63 15.58 17.63
C LEU A 221 27.51 16.00 18.58
N ALA A 222 27.82 16.73 19.66
CA ALA A 222 26.81 17.28 20.57
C ALA A 222 25.84 18.24 19.89
N TYR A 223 26.26 18.90 18.80
CA TYR A 223 25.43 19.81 18.01
C TYR A 223 24.98 19.24 16.65
N ALA A 224 25.45 18.04 16.27
CA ALA A 224 25.07 17.37 15.02
C ALA A 224 23.73 16.62 15.16
N ASP A 225 22.66 17.36 15.41
CA ASP A 225 21.32 16.86 15.71
C ASP A 225 20.48 16.48 14.48
N GLY A 226 20.98 16.76 13.28
CA GLY A 226 20.28 16.47 12.02
C GLY A 226 19.49 17.65 11.46
N ASP A 227 19.38 18.75 12.19
CA ASP A 227 18.70 19.98 11.75
C ASP A 227 19.68 21.15 11.56
N ARG A 228 20.63 21.33 12.48
CA ARG A 228 21.66 22.40 12.41
C ARG A 228 22.62 22.16 11.25
N SER A 229 22.80 23.19 10.39
CA SER A 229 23.84 23.18 9.36
C SER A 229 25.25 23.14 10.00
N ALA A 230 26.27 22.76 9.24
CA ALA A 230 27.65 22.82 9.73
C ALA A 230 28.08 24.27 10.14
N GLN A 231 27.51 25.28 9.49
CA GLN A 231 27.69 26.68 9.93
C GLN A 231 27.08 26.89 11.33
N ALA A 232 25.82 26.49 11.53
CA ALA A 232 25.15 26.65 12.83
C ALA A 232 25.83 25.82 13.94
N VAL A 233 26.39 24.66 13.62
CA VAL A 233 27.22 23.87 14.54
C VAL A 233 28.48 24.68 14.92
N THR A 234 29.14 25.34 13.94
CA THR A 234 30.33 26.15 14.19
C THR A 234 29.99 27.33 15.08
N ASP A 235 28.92 28.04 14.78
CA ASP A 235 28.45 29.19 15.56
C ASP A 235 28.17 28.80 17.02
N ALA A 236 27.48 27.68 17.22
CA ALA A 236 27.21 27.15 18.57
C ALA A 236 28.47 26.77 19.35
N LEU A 237 29.49 26.23 18.69
CA LEU A 237 30.78 25.89 19.31
C LEU A 237 31.56 27.16 19.71
N VAL A 238 31.50 28.23 18.92
CA VAL A 238 32.08 29.50 19.26
C VAL A 238 31.36 30.16 20.43
N GLU A 239 30.05 30.26 20.35
CA GLU A 239 29.22 30.97 21.33
C GLU A 239 29.11 30.25 22.69
N ARG A 240 29.01 28.91 22.68
CA ARG A 240 28.70 28.14 23.89
C ARG A 240 29.88 27.38 24.45
N ASP A 241 30.78 26.87 23.58
CA ASP A 241 31.93 26.05 24.00
C ASP A 241 33.26 26.84 23.99
N GLY A 242 33.21 28.16 23.71
CA GLY A 242 34.34 29.05 23.78
C GLY A 242 35.43 28.74 22.72
N TRP A 243 35.06 28.22 21.56
CA TRP A 243 36.03 28.09 20.48
C TRP A 243 36.38 29.45 19.90
N GLU A 244 37.67 29.65 19.57
CA GLU A 244 38.09 30.86 18.89
C GLU A 244 37.45 30.93 17.49
N ALA A 245 36.78 32.04 17.18
CA ALA A 245 36.12 32.26 15.89
C ALA A 245 37.11 32.12 14.73
N ALA A 246 38.34 32.64 14.92
CA ALA A 246 39.42 32.43 13.98
C ALA A 246 39.85 30.96 13.96
N GLY A 247 39.54 30.27 12.88
CA GLY A 247 39.89 28.84 12.68
C GLY A 247 38.82 27.84 13.11
N ALA A 248 37.74 28.25 13.77
CA ALA A 248 36.62 27.31 14.16
C ALA A 248 36.06 26.55 12.95
N ARG A 249 35.78 27.24 11.85
CA ARG A 249 35.31 26.66 10.60
C ARG A 249 36.23 25.54 10.10
N ALA A 250 37.51 25.79 9.96
CA ALA A 250 38.49 24.81 9.48
C ALA A 250 38.62 23.62 10.45
N ARG A 251 38.45 23.85 11.75
CA ARG A 251 38.48 22.80 12.78
C ARG A 251 37.26 21.92 12.71
N VAL A 252 36.06 22.50 12.55
CA VAL A 252 34.79 21.73 12.33
C VAL A 252 34.88 20.95 11.05
N GLU A 253 35.31 21.56 9.94
CA GLU A 253 35.43 20.90 8.65
C GLU A 253 36.32 19.66 8.70
N ARG A 254 37.53 19.78 9.30
CA ARG A 254 38.43 18.63 9.49
C ARG A 254 37.81 17.54 10.34
N THR A 255 37.06 17.91 11.39
CA THR A 255 36.36 16.95 12.26
C THR A 255 35.24 16.22 11.51
N LEU A 256 34.38 16.95 10.82
CA LEU A 256 33.30 16.38 10.02
C LEU A 256 33.86 15.49 8.91
N ALA A 257 34.88 15.93 8.16
CA ALA A 257 35.48 15.12 7.10
C ALA A 257 36.04 13.77 7.63
N ARG A 258 36.64 13.77 8.82
CA ARG A 258 37.14 12.57 9.47
C ARG A 258 35.99 11.64 9.88
N LEU A 259 34.95 12.15 10.53
CA LEU A 259 33.79 11.37 10.99
C LEU A 259 33.01 10.77 9.79
N VAL A 260 32.90 11.52 8.70
CA VAL A 260 32.34 11.02 7.44
C VAL A 260 33.20 9.89 6.86
N LYS A 261 34.55 10.06 6.83
CA LYS A 261 35.48 9.02 6.37
C LYS A 261 35.38 7.74 7.23
N GLN A 262 35.17 7.90 8.53
CA GLN A 262 34.92 6.78 9.45
C GLN A 262 33.53 6.15 9.31
N ARG A 263 32.65 6.74 8.47
CA ARG A 263 31.29 6.28 8.22
C ARG A 263 30.41 6.27 9.48
N VAL A 264 30.65 7.13 10.44
CA VAL A 264 29.81 7.30 11.64
C VAL A 264 28.89 8.52 11.54
N LEU A 265 29.13 9.39 10.57
CA LEU A 265 28.36 10.59 10.30
C LEU A 265 28.10 10.71 8.80
N SER A 266 26.92 11.15 8.40
CA SER A 266 26.62 11.68 7.07
C SER A 266 26.65 13.21 7.09
N TRP A 267 27.02 13.82 5.96
CA TRP A 267 27.00 15.26 5.80
C TRP A 267 26.55 15.57 4.38
N ASP A 268 25.26 15.59 4.20
CA ASP A 268 24.52 15.74 2.95
C ASP A 268 23.17 16.40 3.22
N ALA A 269 22.27 16.38 2.24
CA ALA A 269 20.97 16.99 2.39
C ALA A 269 20.06 16.27 3.42
N ASN A 270 20.30 15.01 3.71
CA ASN A 270 19.59 14.21 4.72
C ASN A 270 18.06 14.37 4.66
N ILE A 271 17.46 14.15 3.48
CA ILE A 271 16.02 14.28 3.27
C ILE A 271 15.29 13.07 3.84
N PRO A 272 14.34 13.23 4.79
CA PRO A 272 13.67 12.11 5.43
C PRO A 272 12.81 11.31 4.47
N VAL A 273 12.51 10.05 4.84
CA VAL A 273 11.65 9.17 4.05
C VAL A 273 10.20 9.32 4.51
N ASP A 274 9.65 10.50 4.27
CA ASP A 274 8.24 10.81 4.56
C ASP A 274 7.67 11.86 3.60
N VAL A 275 6.42 12.24 3.79
CA VAL A 275 5.71 13.26 2.97
C VAL A 275 6.25 14.68 3.16
N ARG A 276 7.01 14.93 4.23
CA ARG A 276 7.59 16.25 4.54
C ARG A 276 8.89 16.52 3.78
N ALA A 277 9.36 15.59 2.93
CA ALA A 277 10.62 15.69 2.21
C ALA A 277 10.81 17.07 1.53
N GLU A 278 9.79 17.54 0.79
CA GLU A 278 9.81 18.83 0.11
C GLU A 278 9.86 20.00 1.12
N ALA A 279 9.05 19.97 2.17
CA ALA A 279 9.03 21.00 3.21
C ALA A 279 10.38 21.09 3.95
N VAL A 280 11.02 19.94 4.22
CA VAL A 280 12.35 19.88 4.82
C VAL A 280 13.39 20.52 3.91
N LEU A 281 13.38 20.19 2.60
CA LEU A 281 14.31 20.81 1.64
C LEU A 281 14.13 22.31 1.58
N ARG A 282 12.90 22.82 1.49
CA ARG A 282 12.62 24.28 1.46
C ARG A 282 13.10 24.98 2.72
N ARG A 283 12.88 24.42 3.90
CA ARG A 283 13.36 24.94 5.18
C ARG A 283 14.89 25.04 5.19
N ARG A 284 15.58 24.01 4.70
CA ARG A 284 17.06 24.01 4.61
C ARG A 284 17.59 25.05 3.64
N ILE A 285 16.96 25.20 2.49
CA ILE A 285 17.34 26.23 1.50
C ILE A 285 17.15 27.64 2.08
N ALA A 286 16.05 27.90 2.77
CA ALA A 286 15.79 29.18 3.44
C ALA A 286 16.87 29.52 4.51
N ALA A 287 17.49 28.50 5.11
CA ALA A 287 18.56 28.66 6.10
C ALA A 287 19.97 28.82 5.49
N VAL A 288 20.12 28.77 4.16
CA VAL A 288 21.41 29.00 3.49
C VAL A 288 21.80 30.45 3.62
N GLY A 289 22.91 30.73 4.33
CA GLY A 289 23.38 32.11 4.56
C GLY A 289 24.11 32.74 3.38
N ASP A 290 24.61 31.90 2.45
CA ASP A 290 25.20 32.38 1.19
C ASP A 290 24.09 32.80 0.24
N ALA A 291 24.03 34.09 -0.08
CA ALA A 291 22.96 34.70 -0.87
C ALA A 291 22.93 34.21 -2.32
N GLU A 292 24.06 33.90 -2.92
CA GLU A 292 24.17 33.43 -4.30
C GLU A 292 23.70 32.00 -4.39
N LEU A 293 24.17 31.13 -3.51
CA LEU A 293 23.72 29.73 -3.43
C LEU A 293 22.22 29.63 -3.13
N ARG A 294 21.74 30.40 -2.16
CA ARG A 294 20.32 30.45 -1.80
C ARG A 294 19.47 30.86 -3.00
N SER A 295 19.81 31.98 -3.66
CA SER A 295 19.09 32.45 -4.85
C SER A 295 19.06 31.41 -5.97
N ARG A 296 20.18 30.72 -6.20
CA ARG A 296 20.25 29.62 -7.19
C ARG A 296 19.33 28.47 -6.83
N PHE A 297 19.28 28.03 -5.57
CA PHE A 297 18.41 26.96 -5.12
C PHE A 297 16.94 27.33 -5.19
N GLU A 298 16.58 28.53 -4.75
CA GLU A 298 15.23 29.08 -4.83
C GLU A 298 14.76 29.17 -6.29
N THR A 299 15.60 29.61 -7.20
CA THR A 299 15.30 29.64 -8.64
C THR A 299 15.02 28.24 -9.18
N THR A 300 15.87 27.26 -8.83
CA THR A 300 15.66 25.86 -9.25
C THR A 300 14.33 25.30 -8.72
N LEU A 301 13.98 25.58 -7.46
CA LEU A 301 12.69 25.16 -6.90
C LEU A 301 11.51 25.85 -7.58
N ALA A 302 11.61 27.14 -7.84
CA ALA A 302 10.55 27.92 -8.50
C ALA A 302 10.25 27.39 -9.91
N GLU A 303 11.29 27.02 -10.66
CA GLU A 303 11.12 26.42 -11.99
C GLU A 303 10.48 25.02 -11.91
N LEU A 304 10.88 24.18 -10.95
CA LEU A 304 10.26 22.88 -10.73
C LEU A 304 8.80 23.03 -10.30
N ASP A 305 8.48 24.01 -9.45
CA ASP A 305 7.11 24.32 -9.06
C ASP A 305 6.26 24.72 -10.27
N ALA A 306 6.75 25.62 -11.10
CA ALA A 306 6.04 26.04 -12.32
C ALA A 306 5.79 24.87 -13.30
N LEU A 307 6.76 23.95 -13.43
CA LEU A 307 6.61 22.76 -14.24
C LEU A 307 5.62 21.75 -13.62
N ARG A 308 5.64 21.56 -12.31
CA ARG A 308 4.64 20.75 -11.60
C ARG A 308 3.24 21.34 -11.75
N ASP A 309 3.10 22.66 -11.64
CA ASP A 309 1.82 23.35 -11.80
C ASP A 309 1.29 23.24 -13.25
N ALA A 310 2.20 23.28 -14.24
CA ALA A 310 1.83 23.00 -15.65
C ALA A 310 1.34 21.55 -15.84
N VAL A 311 1.93 20.57 -15.14
CA VAL A 311 1.43 19.19 -15.11
C VAL A 311 0.07 19.12 -14.43
N HIS A 312 -0.10 19.80 -13.30
CA HIS A 312 -1.36 19.81 -12.53
C HIS A 312 -2.54 20.40 -13.32
N THR A 313 -2.30 21.47 -14.04
CA THR A 313 -3.33 22.25 -14.76
C THR A 313 -3.46 21.88 -16.22
N ALA A 314 -2.79 20.82 -16.69
CA ALA A 314 -2.85 20.38 -18.07
C ALA A 314 -4.29 20.05 -18.50
N PRO A 315 -4.84 20.70 -19.53
CA PRO A 315 -6.24 20.58 -19.90
C PRO A 315 -6.59 19.30 -20.65
N ASP A 316 -5.59 18.65 -21.24
CA ASP A 316 -5.73 17.44 -22.05
C ASP A 316 -4.50 16.53 -21.94
N SER A 317 -4.63 15.31 -22.44
CA SER A 317 -3.56 14.29 -22.37
C SER A 317 -2.30 14.67 -23.16
N GLY A 318 -2.43 15.39 -24.26
CA GLY A 318 -1.30 15.86 -25.06
C GLY A 318 -0.48 16.92 -24.32
N ARG A 319 -1.16 17.91 -23.72
CA ARG A 319 -0.53 18.93 -22.87
C ARG A 319 0.05 18.33 -21.60
N LEU A 320 -0.64 17.35 -20.99
CA LEU A 320 -0.11 16.61 -19.84
C LEU A 320 1.21 15.90 -20.17
N VAL A 321 1.27 15.17 -21.30
CA VAL A 321 2.50 14.49 -21.72
C VAL A 321 3.62 15.50 -21.99
N ALA A 322 3.32 16.61 -22.66
CA ALA A 322 4.30 17.65 -22.92
C ALA A 322 4.84 18.30 -21.63
N ALA A 323 3.96 18.55 -20.64
CA ALA A 323 4.36 19.11 -19.34
C ALA A 323 5.21 18.11 -18.54
N LEU A 324 4.84 16.82 -18.52
CA LEU A 324 5.63 15.75 -17.89
C LEU A 324 7.00 15.58 -18.57
N ASP A 325 7.06 15.62 -19.91
CA ASP A 325 8.34 15.53 -20.64
C ASP A 325 9.23 16.77 -20.38
N ALA A 326 8.64 17.97 -20.22
CA ALA A 326 9.36 19.18 -19.87
C ALA A 326 9.92 19.13 -18.43
N LEU A 327 9.13 18.62 -17.48
CA LEU A 327 9.54 18.41 -16.09
C LEU A 327 10.71 17.41 -16.02
N ASP A 328 10.60 16.27 -16.72
CA ASP A 328 11.66 15.27 -16.81
C ASP A 328 12.95 15.87 -17.37
N ALA A 329 12.85 16.59 -18.49
CA ALA A 329 14.00 17.23 -19.14
C ALA A 329 14.67 18.26 -18.23
N TYR A 330 13.90 19.04 -17.47
CA TYR A 330 14.45 19.98 -16.49
C TYR A 330 15.17 19.27 -15.37
N PHE A 331 14.54 18.25 -14.78
CA PHE A 331 15.13 17.47 -13.69
C PHE A 331 16.47 16.82 -14.11
N VAL A 332 16.52 16.20 -15.29
CA VAL A 332 17.75 15.61 -15.85
C VAL A 332 18.84 16.67 -16.00
N ARG A 333 18.52 17.87 -16.52
CA ARG A 333 19.50 18.97 -16.63
C ARG A 333 19.98 19.47 -15.28
N ALA A 334 19.07 19.56 -14.30
CA ALA A 334 19.38 20.09 -12.98
C ALA A 334 20.20 19.12 -12.12
N THR A 335 19.98 17.81 -12.26
CA THR A 335 20.56 16.78 -11.40
C THR A 335 21.58 15.89 -12.09
N GLY A 336 21.53 15.74 -13.41
CA GLY A 336 22.30 14.75 -14.17
C GLY A 336 21.80 13.32 -13.99
N LEU A 337 20.64 13.09 -13.37
CA LEU A 337 20.07 11.79 -13.07
C LEU A 337 18.83 11.52 -13.93
N ASP A 338 18.52 10.25 -14.14
CA ASP A 338 17.30 9.84 -14.86
C ASP A 338 16.03 10.29 -14.11
N ALA A 339 15.03 10.75 -14.88
CA ALA A 339 13.75 11.21 -14.37
C ALA A 339 12.76 10.07 -14.04
N SER A 340 13.19 8.83 -14.16
CA SER A 340 12.39 7.65 -13.84
C SER A 340 13.21 6.58 -13.15
N ARG A 341 12.53 5.75 -12.33
CA ARG A 341 13.13 4.60 -11.66
C ARG A 341 12.37 3.33 -12.00
N GLU A 342 13.08 2.20 -12.07
CA GLU A 342 12.50 0.85 -12.13
C GLU A 342 11.41 0.69 -13.20
N GLU A 343 11.74 0.84 -14.48
CA GLU A 343 10.81 0.60 -15.59
C GLU A 343 10.08 -0.73 -15.46
N GLY A 344 8.74 -0.70 -15.63
CA GLY A 344 7.88 -1.89 -15.59
C GLY A 344 7.31 -2.24 -14.22
N LYS A 345 7.62 -1.52 -13.13
CA LYS A 345 6.99 -1.72 -11.81
C LYS A 345 5.81 -0.79 -11.58
N ALA A 346 4.95 -1.14 -10.57
CA ALA A 346 3.74 -0.39 -10.27
C ALA A 346 4.03 1.05 -9.78
N TYR A 347 3.17 1.92 -10.10
CA TYR A 347 2.99 3.37 -10.00
C TYR A 347 3.80 4.20 -9.02
N ALA A 348 3.89 3.81 -7.75
CA ALA A 348 4.48 4.63 -6.71
C ALA A 348 6.00 4.63 -6.79
N GLY A 349 6.60 5.81 -6.72
CA GLY A 349 8.05 5.99 -6.68
C GLY A 349 8.76 5.89 -8.04
N ARG A 350 8.04 5.79 -9.16
CA ARG A 350 8.64 5.59 -10.49
C ARG A 350 8.87 6.91 -11.25
N THR A 351 7.91 7.81 -11.20
CA THR A 351 7.95 9.13 -11.88
C THR A 351 8.38 10.23 -10.92
N LEU A 352 8.64 11.43 -11.42
CA LEU A 352 9.01 12.60 -10.60
C LEU A 352 7.85 13.09 -9.73
N VAL A 353 6.63 12.98 -10.25
CA VAL A 353 5.40 13.47 -9.62
C VAL A 353 4.30 12.42 -9.66
N TYR A 354 3.36 12.55 -8.73
CA TYR A 354 2.11 11.79 -8.68
C TYR A 354 0.94 12.72 -8.39
N GLN A 355 -0.27 12.29 -8.72
CA GLN A 355 -1.50 13.02 -8.42
C GLN A 355 -2.40 12.20 -7.49
N ASP A 356 -3.00 12.87 -6.51
CA ASP A 356 -4.09 12.38 -5.67
C ASP A 356 -5.32 13.26 -5.89
N ALA A 357 -6.52 12.66 -5.78
CA ALA A 357 -7.76 13.37 -6.02
C ALA A 357 -8.85 12.96 -5.00
N LEU A 358 -9.67 13.91 -4.61
CA LEU A 358 -10.86 13.68 -3.80
C LEU A 358 -12.09 13.61 -4.69
N ARG A 359 -12.89 12.55 -4.46
CA ARG A 359 -14.18 12.37 -5.10
C ARG A 359 -15.15 13.48 -4.67
N ASP A 360 -15.90 13.97 -5.63
CA ASP A 360 -16.89 15.00 -5.39
C ASP A 360 -18.21 14.38 -4.91
N CYS A 361 -18.31 14.17 -3.61
CA CYS A 361 -19.51 13.67 -2.96
C CYS A 361 -19.47 13.93 -1.45
N ARG A 362 -20.65 13.93 -0.83
CA ARG A 362 -20.82 13.79 0.61
C ARG A 362 -21.38 12.40 0.90
N ILE A 363 -20.82 11.72 1.90
CA ILE A 363 -21.24 10.37 2.29
C ILE A 363 -21.18 10.21 3.81
N ALA A 364 -22.28 9.70 4.39
CA ALA A 364 -22.35 9.28 5.78
C ALA A 364 -22.99 7.90 5.89
N LEU A 365 -22.46 7.07 6.77
CA LEU A 365 -23.01 5.76 7.14
C LEU A 365 -23.71 5.88 8.49
N GLY A 366 -24.97 5.48 8.54
CA GLY A 366 -25.79 5.54 9.74
C GLY A 366 -25.83 4.23 10.53
N GLY A 367 -26.53 4.27 11.68
CA GLY A 367 -26.64 3.15 12.60
C GLY A 367 -27.24 1.89 11.99
N ASP A 368 -28.20 2.01 11.09
CA ASP A 368 -28.85 0.84 10.48
C ASP A 368 -27.88 0.02 9.62
N PHE A 369 -26.94 0.67 8.94
CA PHE A 369 -25.85 -0.02 8.24
C PHE A 369 -24.88 -0.68 9.23
N LEU A 370 -24.47 0.05 10.26
CA LEU A 370 -23.50 -0.43 11.24
C LEU A 370 -24.06 -1.59 12.07
N ASP A 371 -25.31 -1.53 12.48
CA ASP A 371 -25.99 -2.63 13.20
C ASP A 371 -26.05 -3.89 12.37
N ARG A 372 -26.29 -3.78 11.06
CA ARG A 372 -26.36 -4.93 10.14
C ARG A 372 -25.03 -5.67 10.02
N ILE A 373 -23.91 -4.95 10.00
CA ILE A 373 -22.57 -5.56 9.87
C ILE A 373 -21.93 -5.87 11.24
N ALA A 374 -22.51 -5.42 12.34
CA ALA A 374 -21.88 -5.42 13.66
C ALA A 374 -21.38 -6.82 14.09
N ARG A 375 -22.25 -7.82 14.03
CA ARG A 375 -21.91 -9.19 14.47
C ARG A 375 -20.93 -9.91 13.55
N PRO A 376 -21.15 -9.93 12.22
CA PRO A 376 -20.16 -10.49 11.29
C PRO A 376 -18.80 -9.82 11.41
N LEU A 377 -18.78 -8.48 11.51
CA LEU A 377 -17.54 -7.73 11.60
C LEU A 377 -16.81 -7.94 12.92
N SER A 378 -17.54 -8.04 14.05
CA SER A 378 -16.96 -8.37 15.35
C SER A 378 -16.28 -9.74 15.36
N LEU A 379 -16.91 -10.76 14.74
CA LEU A 379 -16.30 -12.10 14.63
C LEU A 379 -15.00 -12.06 13.80
N VAL A 380 -15.00 -11.32 12.69
CA VAL A 380 -13.80 -11.19 11.85
C VAL A 380 -12.71 -10.39 12.57
N ALA A 381 -13.09 -9.38 13.35
CA ALA A 381 -12.16 -8.60 14.17
C ALA A 381 -11.50 -9.45 15.27
N ASP A 382 -12.27 -10.35 15.92
CA ASP A 382 -11.72 -11.32 16.88
C ASP A 382 -10.67 -12.24 16.21
N ALA A 383 -10.95 -12.70 14.98
CA ALA A 383 -9.99 -13.50 14.21
C ALA A 383 -8.72 -12.71 13.85
N ALA A 384 -8.86 -11.43 13.51
CA ALA A 384 -7.74 -10.54 13.19
C ALA A 384 -6.89 -10.23 14.41
N ASP A 385 -7.52 -9.98 15.54
CA ASP A 385 -6.86 -9.76 16.82
C ASP A 385 -6.09 -11.02 17.27
N TRP A 386 -6.73 -12.19 17.19
CA TRP A 386 -6.06 -13.47 17.43
C TRP A 386 -4.82 -13.64 16.54
N PHE A 387 -4.94 -13.35 15.26
CA PHE A 387 -3.85 -13.50 14.29
C PHE A 387 -2.66 -12.58 14.62
N GLY A 388 -2.90 -11.30 14.92
CA GLY A 388 -1.87 -10.34 15.29
C GLY A 388 -1.13 -10.74 16.55
N ASN A 389 -1.87 -11.12 17.61
CA ASN A 389 -1.30 -11.59 18.88
C ASN A 389 -0.54 -12.90 18.71
N ARG A 390 -1.06 -13.84 17.89
CA ARG A 390 -0.37 -15.12 17.62
C ARG A 390 0.93 -14.91 16.86
N LEU A 391 0.92 -14.04 15.85
CA LEU A 391 2.14 -13.68 15.11
C LEU A 391 3.18 -13.04 16.04
N ALA A 392 2.77 -12.08 16.88
CA ALA A 392 3.64 -11.44 17.85
C ALA A 392 4.25 -12.46 18.83
N ALA A 393 3.45 -13.41 19.33
CA ALA A 393 3.93 -14.46 20.22
C ALA A 393 4.92 -15.42 19.57
N LEU A 394 4.69 -15.81 18.30
CA LEU A 394 5.62 -16.65 17.54
C LEU A 394 6.95 -15.94 17.29
N VAL A 395 6.90 -14.66 16.93
CA VAL A 395 8.11 -13.83 16.76
C VAL A 395 8.85 -13.68 18.07
N GLU A 396 8.14 -13.45 19.20
CA GLU A 396 8.76 -13.34 20.53
C GLU A 396 9.50 -14.63 20.92
N ALA A 397 8.91 -15.80 20.66
CA ALA A 397 9.55 -17.09 20.94
C ALA A 397 10.88 -17.27 20.18
N GLU A 398 10.91 -16.89 18.89
CA GLU A 398 12.12 -16.93 18.08
C GLU A 398 13.17 -15.93 18.56
N VAL A 399 12.76 -14.69 18.89
CA VAL A 399 13.69 -13.67 19.42
C VAL A 399 14.23 -14.08 20.77
N ALA A 400 13.42 -14.70 21.64
CA ALA A 400 13.90 -15.26 22.91
C ALA A 400 14.99 -16.32 22.69
N ALA A 401 14.83 -17.19 21.69
CA ALA A 401 15.88 -18.13 21.28
C ALA A 401 17.15 -17.41 20.82
N PHE A 402 17.02 -16.38 19.97
CA PHE A 402 18.15 -15.58 19.49
C PHE A 402 18.91 -14.91 20.61
N VAL A 403 18.20 -14.35 21.62
CA VAL A 403 18.82 -13.74 22.79
C VAL A 403 19.61 -14.77 23.61
N ARG A 404 19.04 -15.97 23.85
CA ARG A 404 19.75 -17.06 24.56
C ARG A 404 20.99 -17.53 23.82
N GLU A 405 20.91 -17.73 22.50
CA GLU A 405 22.04 -18.16 21.66
C GLU A 405 23.15 -17.11 21.57
N THR A 406 22.78 -15.81 21.55
CA THR A 406 23.74 -14.71 21.45
C THR A 406 24.42 -14.40 22.79
N ARG A 407 23.78 -14.78 23.90
CA ARG A 407 24.29 -14.52 25.27
C ARG A 407 25.54 -15.34 25.56
N THR A 408 26.62 -14.63 25.88
CA THR A 408 27.87 -15.24 26.36
C THR A 408 27.97 -15.11 27.88
N PRO A 409 28.21 -16.20 28.63
CA PRO A 409 28.39 -16.13 30.10
C PRO A 409 29.52 -15.15 30.47
N GLY A 410 29.23 -14.17 31.32
CA GLY A 410 30.17 -13.11 31.68
C GLY A 410 30.49 -12.09 30.62
N GLY A 411 29.84 -12.18 29.45
CA GLY A 411 29.97 -11.21 28.34
C GLY A 411 29.07 -9.97 28.52
N ARG A 412 29.13 -9.08 27.53
CA ARG A 412 28.25 -7.91 27.50
C ARG A 412 26.77 -8.33 27.34
N ALA A 413 25.88 -7.45 27.75
CA ALA A 413 24.45 -7.62 27.49
C ALA A 413 24.16 -7.72 25.99
N VAL A 414 23.19 -8.55 25.61
CA VAL A 414 22.70 -8.67 24.24
C VAL A 414 21.88 -7.42 23.92
N THR A 415 22.18 -6.80 22.80
CA THR A 415 21.43 -5.62 22.34
C THR A 415 20.47 -5.98 21.21
N LEU A 416 19.48 -5.12 20.95
CA LEU A 416 18.56 -5.29 19.83
C LEU A 416 19.31 -5.33 18.49
N ALA A 417 20.39 -4.55 18.35
CA ALA A 417 21.23 -4.56 17.15
C ALA A 417 21.91 -5.91 16.88
N ASP A 418 22.24 -6.69 17.93
CA ASP A 418 22.88 -8.00 17.80
C ASP A 418 21.98 -9.05 17.15
N VAL A 419 20.67 -8.94 17.34
CA VAL A 419 19.68 -9.90 16.83
C VAL A 419 18.87 -9.36 15.65
N TRP A 420 18.97 -8.06 15.33
CA TRP A 420 18.08 -7.36 14.42
C TRP A 420 18.00 -7.98 13.02
N THR A 421 19.13 -8.36 12.43
CA THR A 421 19.14 -9.00 11.10
C THR A 421 18.33 -10.31 11.08
N ARG A 422 18.43 -11.10 12.16
CA ARG A 422 17.64 -12.33 12.33
C ARG A 422 16.15 -11.99 12.54
N VAL A 423 15.84 -10.95 13.32
CA VAL A 423 14.47 -10.46 13.55
C VAL A 423 13.81 -10.05 12.23
N LEU A 424 14.53 -9.31 11.37
CA LEU A 424 14.00 -8.95 10.04
C LEU A 424 13.67 -10.19 9.20
N GLY A 425 14.47 -11.23 9.27
CA GLY A 425 14.24 -12.49 8.57
C GLY A 425 12.95 -13.21 8.97
N LEU A 426 12.45 -12.96 10.19
CA LEU A 426 11.18 -13.53 10.67
C LEU A 426 9.96 -12.92 9.95
N PHE A 427 10.09 -11.70 9.42
CA PHE A 427 9.02 -10.97 8.75
C PHE A 427 9.10 -11.02 7.22
N TRP A 428 10.30 -10.85 6.65
CA TRP A 428 10.51 -10.58 5.22
C TRP A 428 11.44 -11.58 4.51
N GLY A 429 11.86 -12.65 5.17
CA GLY A 429 12.67 -13.70 4.56
C GLY A 429 11.83 -14.71 3.75
N GLU A 430 12.47 -15.42 2.83
CA GLU A 430 11.85 -16.56 2.13
C GLU A 430 11.33 -17.62 3.10
N ASN A 431 11.94 -17.72 4.28
CA ASN A 431 11.63 -18.65 5.36
C ASN A 431 11.03 -17.92 6.58
N ALA A 432 10.13 -16.97 6.36
CA ALA A 432 9.41 -16.28 7.46
C ALA A 432 8.47 -17.26 8.20
N THR A 433 9.08 -18.21 8.94
CA THR A 433 8.40 -19.34 9.62
C THR A 433 7.24 -18.89 10.53
N PRO A 434 7.38 -17.84 11.37
CA PRO A 434 6.28 -17.37 12.20
C PRO A 434 5.05 -16.93 11.39
N VAL A 435 5.27 -16.22 10.27
CA VAL A 435 4.18 -15.75 9.38
C VAL A 435 3.48 -16.94 8.73
N GLN A 436 4.25 -17.87 8.18
CA GLN A 436 3.71 -19.08 7.54
C GLN A 436 2.95 -19.96 8.56
N GLN A 437 3.45 -20.06 9.79
CA GLN A 437 2.80 -20.82 10.84
C GLN A 437 1.48 -20.15 11.26
N ALA A 438 1.48 -18.86 11.56
CA ALA A 438 0.28 -18.12 11.92
C ALA A 438 -0.81 -18.21 10.82
N THR A 439 -0.40 -18.13 9.54
CA THR A 439 -1.32 -18.25 8.40
C THR A 439 -1.94 -19.65 8.30
N ARG A 440 -1.14 -20.71 8.50
CA ARG A 440 -1.67 -22.10 8.52
C ARG A 440 -2.64 -22.33 9.69
N GLU A 441 -2.27 -21.83 10.87
CA GLU A 441 -3.14 -21.92 12.05
C GLU A 441 -4.45 -21.16 11.85
N LEU A 442 -4.42 -19.97 11.24
CA LEU A 442 -5.61 -19.18 10.92
C LEU A 442 -6.55 -19.97 9.97
N ALA A 443 -5.99 -20.55 8.89
CA ALA A 443 -6.79 -21.36 7.96
C ALA A 443 -7.40 -22.60 8.64
N ALA A 444 -6.69 -23.23 9.58
CA ALA A 444 -7.22 -24.34 10.37
C ALA A 444 -8.37 -23.88 11.27
N LYS A 445 -8.25 -22.73 11.93
CA LYS A 445 -9.30 -22.16 12.78
C LYS A 445 -10.56 -21.78 12.00
N TRP A 446 -10.42 -21.25 10.80
CA TRP A 446 -11.58 -21.00 9.96
C TRP A 446 -12.31 -22.30 9.57
N ARG A 447 -11.57 -23.37 9.23
CA ARG A 447 -12.19 -24.69 8.98
C ARG A 447 -12.90 -25.24 10.21
N GLU A 448 -12.27 -25.15 11.36
CA GLU A 448 -12.83 -25.53 12.64
C GLU A 448 -14.11 -24.74 12.94
N LEU A 449 -14.09 -23.40 12.83
CA LEU A 449 -15.26 -22.56 13.10
C LEU A 449 -16.45 -22.92 12.21
N LEU A 450 -16.18 -23.08 10.91
CA LEU A 450 -17.20 -23.32 9.90
C LEU A 450 -17.64 -24.79 9.82
N ASP A 451 -17.03 -25.69 10.60
CA ASP A 451 -17.28 -27.14 10.59
C ASP A 451 -17.10 -27.76 9.20
N VAL A 452 -16.00 -27.38 8.52
CA VAL A 452 -15.73 -27.80 7.15
C VAL A 452 -14.69 -28.90 7.14
N ASP A 453 -15.10 -30.08 6.65
CA ASP A 453 -14.16 -31.16 6.35
C ASP A 453 -13.20 -30.74 5.24
N PRO A 454 -11.88 -30.93 5.38
CA PRO A 454 -10.89 -30.49 4.40
C PRO A 454 -11.04 -31.19 3.02
N VAL A 455 -11.68 -32.35 2.92
CA VAL A 455 -11.74 -33.17 1.72
C VAL A 455 -13.16 -33.34 1.15
N ALA A 456 -14.19 -33.31 2.02
CA ALA A 456 -15.57 -33.53 1.59
C ALA A 456 -16.04 -32.44 0.61
N PRO A 457 -16.86 -32.78 -0.41
CA PRO A 457 -17.47 -31.80 -1.28
C PRO A 457 -18.27 -30.76 -0.49
N LEU A 458 -18.17 -29.49 -0.88
CA LEU A 458 -18.97 -28.42 -0.29
C LEU A 458 -19.97 -27.89 -1.31
N PRO A 459 -21.13 -27.39 -0.85
CA PRO A 459 -22.03 -26.65 -1.71
C PRO A 459 -21.33 -25.36 -2.19
N ARG A 460 -21.83 -24.75 -3.26
CA ARG A 460 -21.26 -23.49 -3.76
C ARG A 460 -21.48 -22.31 -2.82
N ARG A 461 -22.45 -22.40 -1.92
CA ARG A 461 -22.81 -21.37 -0.93
C ARG A 461 -23.01 -21.95 0.44
N LEU A 462 -22.50 -21.27 1.46
CA LEU A 462 -22.71 -21.54 2.87
C LEU A 462 -23.30 -20.29 3.51
N ASP A 463 -24.61 -20.35 3.80
CA ASP A 463 -25.30 -19.25 4.49
C ASP A 463 -25.42 -19.61 5.99
N LEU A 464 -24.77 -18.82 6.82
CA LEU A 464 -24.63 -19.06 8.25
C LEU A 464 -25.17 -17.89 9.06
N THR A 465 -25.37 -18.09 10.35
CA THR A 465 -25.72 -17.03 11.29
C THR A 465 -24.67 -16.89 12.39
N THR A 466 -24.39 -15.67 12.82
CA THR A 466 -23.50 -15.40 13.94
C THR A 466 -24.00 -16.05 15.23
N ALA A 467 -25.31 -16.07 15.45
CA ALA A 467 -25.91 -16.72 16.62
C ALA A 467 -25.49 -18.19 16.76
N ARG A 468 -25.35 -18.91 15.63
CA ARG A 468 -24.90 -20.30 15.61
C ARG A 468 -23.41 -20.44 15.90
N LEU A 469 -22.60 -19.46 15.51
CA LEU A 469 -21.14 -19.52 15.56
C LEU A 469 -20.54 -18.83 16.78
N ALA A 470 -21.27 -17.90 17.44
CA ALA A 470 -20.72 -16.99 18.45
C ALA A 470 -20.03 -17.69 19.64
N GLY A 471 -20.60 -18.80 20.14
CA GLY A 471 -19.97 -19.58 21.22
C GLY A 471 -18.64 -20.18 20.76
N ARG A 472 -18.66 -20.88 19.63
CA ARG A 472 -17.48 -21.52 19.05
C ARG A 472 -16.42 -20.51 18.60
N ALA A 473 -16.83 -19.34 18.07
CA ALA A 473 -15.91 -18.29 17.65
C ALA A 473 -15.08 -17.76 18.84
N ARG A 474 -15.72 -17.55 19.99
CA ARG A 474 -15.01 -17.12 21.20
C ARG A 474 -13.99 -18.14 21.71
N GLU A 475 -14.24 -19.42 21.53
CA GLU A 475 -13.31 -20.49 21.88
C GLU A 475 -12.16 -20.58 20.84
N VAL A 476 -12.52 -20.61 19.55
CA VAL A 476 -11.57 -20.76 18.44
C VAL A 476 -10.62 -19.56 18.35
N PHE A 477 -11.13 -18.34 18.50
CA PHE A 477 -10.32 -17.11 18.43
C PHE A 477 -10.03 -16.49 19.80
N ALA A 478 -10.04 -17.30 20.87
CA ALA A 478 -9.65 -16.81 22.19
C ALA A 478 -8.25 -16.20 22.14
N THR A 479 -8.12 -14.96 22.60
CA THR A 479 -6.85 -14.25 22.71
C THR A 479 -6.49 -14.00 24.17
N GLY A 480 -5.21 -14.07 24.50
CA GLY A 480 -4.67 -13.55 25.76
C GLY A 480 -4.65 -12.01 25.77
N PRO A 481 -4.04 -11.41 26.80
CA PRO A 481 -3.84 -9.95 26.84
C PRO A 481 -3.17 -9.45 25.57
N VAL A 482 -3.68 -8.34 25.01
CA VAL A 482 -3.13 -7.72 23.80
C VAL A 482 -1.70 -7.24 24.07
N GLY A 483 -0.75 -7.71 23.29
CA GLY A 483 0.67 -7.37 23.48
C GLY A 483 1.00 -5.90 23.13
N SER A 484 0.15 -5.22 22.35
CA SER A 484 0.27 -3.79 22.06
C SER A 484 -1.09 -3.26 21.59
N ALA A 485 -1.49 -2.08 22.08
CA ALA A 485 -2.75 -1.43 21.69
C ALA A 485 -2.84 -1.19 20.16
N HIS A 486 -1.71 -0.98 19.50
CA HIS A 486 -1.64 -0.80 18.04
C HIS A 486 -1.97 -2.08 17.24
N LEU A 487 -1.88 -3.25 17.87
CA LEU A 487 -2.28 -4.51 17.22
C LEU A 487 -3.79 -4.76 17.26
N ALA A 488 -4.52 -4.01 18.10
CA ALA A 488 -5.98 -4.11 18.25
C ALA A 488 -6.76 -3.09 17.39
N VAL A 489 -6.14 -2.58 16.31
CA VAL A 489 -6.78 -1.72 15.32
C VAL A 489 -6.80 -2.44 13.99
N HIS A 490 -7.96 -2.53 13.35
CA HIS A 490 -8.12 -3.21 12.07
C HIS A 490 -8.89 -2.35 11.08
N SER A 491 -8.65 -2.54 9.78
CA SER A 491 -9.33 -1.79 8.74
C SER A 491 -10.01 -2.76 7.77
N PRO A 492 -11.32 -2.99 7.91
CA PRO A 492 -12.11 -3.73 6.93
C PRO A 492 -12.37 -2.88 5.69
N ASP A 493 -12.21 -3.47 4.52
CA ASP A 493 -12.65 -2.94 3.24
C ASP A 493 -13.98 -3.62 2.88
N LEU A 494 -15.05 -2.84 2.90
CA LEU A 494 -16.41 -3.33 2.65
C LEU A 494 -16.86 -2.86 1.26
N GLN A 495 -17.44 -3.78 0.51
CA GLN A 495 -18.08 -3.47 -0.76
C GLN A 495 -19.57 -3.73 -0.61
N VAL A 496 -20.37 -2.79 -1.11
CA VAL A 496 -21.83 -2.90 -1.05
C VAL A 496 -22.38 -3.19 -2.42
N VAL A 497 -23.26 -4.17 -2.48
CA VAL A 497 -24.05 -4.54 -3.67
C VAL A 497 -25.45 -3.99 -3.45
N ALA A 498 -25.86 -3.01 -4.24
CA ALA A 498 -27.21 -2.42 -4.22
C ALA A 498 -27.55 -1.87 -5.60
N ASP A 499 -28.82 -1.81 -5.93
CA ASP A 499 -29.30 -1.34 -7.24
C ASP A 499 -29.22 0.18 -7.37
N SER A 500 -29.30 0.90 -6.24
CA SER A 500 -29.23 2.37 -6.18
C SER A 500 -28.85 2.87 -4.78
N VAL A 501 -28.69 4.18 -4.63
CA VAL A 501 -28.53 4.87 -3.34
C VAL A 501 -29.75 4.65 -2.46
N GLU A 502 -30.94 4.75 -3.04
CA GLU A 502 -32.24 4.58 -2.35
C GLU A 502 -32.41 3.14 -1.85
N ALA A 503 -32.07 2.15 -2.68
CA ALA A 503 -32.07 0.75 -2.28
C ALA A 503 -31.09 0.49 -1.13
N PHE A 504 -29.90 1.09 -1.19
CA PHE A 504 -28.93 1.00 -0.10
C PHE A 504 -29.51 1.61 1.20
N ASP A 505 -30.04 2.82 1.16
CA ASP A 505 -30.62 3.46 2.35
C ASP A 505 -31.85 2.71 2.88
N ALA A 506 -32.65 2.08 2.00
CA ALA A 506 -33.79 1.24 2.37
C ALA A 506 -33.43 -0.11 2.98
N GLY A 507 -32.14 -0.46 3.04
CA GLY A 507 -31.67 -1.76 3.57
C GLY A 507 -31.65 -2.89 2.53
N GLU A 508 -31.92 -2.59 1.25
CA GLU A 508 -31.93 -3.55 0.14
C GLU A 508 -30.53 -3.72 -0.46
N TYR A 509 -29.61 -4.26 0.34
CA TYR A 509 -28.22 -4.42 -0.07
C TYR A 509 -27.57 -5.69 0.53
N THR A 510 -26.47 -6.11 -0.09
CA THR A 510 -25.57 -7.13 0.47
C THR A 510 -24.20 -6.50 0.71
N VAL A 511 -23.62 -6.78 1.86
CA VAL A 511 -22.24 -6.35 2.18
C VAL A 511 -21.28 -7.48 1.86
N VAL A 512 -20.17 -7.14 1.23
CA VAL A 512 -19.07 -8.06 0.91
C VAL A 512 -17.81 -7.57 1.58
N LEU A 513 -17.19 -8.41 2.41
CA LEU A 513 -15.86 -8.12 2.92
C LEU A 513 -14.85 -8.31 1.79
N GLY A 514 -14.23 -7.22 1.37
CA GLY A 514 -13.21 -7.22 0.32
C GLY A 514 -11.88 -7.74 0.86
N GLU A 515 -11.34 -7.02 1.80
CA GLU A 515 -10.11 -7.34 2.53
C GLU A 515 -10.23 -6.82 3.97
N LEU A 516 -9.47 -7.39 4.88
CA LEU A 516 -9.31 -6.81 6.21
C LEU A 516 -7.81 -6.63 6.47
N HIS A 517 -7.40 -5.38 6.69
CA HIS A 517 -6.03 -5.05 7.08
C HIS A 517 -5.90 -5.22 8.60
N ALA A 518 -5.49 -6.42 9.01
CA ALA A 518 -5.34 -6.74 10.42
C ALA A 518 -4.21 -5.92 11.07
N CYS A 519 -4.42 -5.45 12.28
CA CYS A 519 -3.44 -4.71 13.08
C CYS A 519 -2.95 -3.40 12.44
N LEU A 520 -3.72 -2.81 11.50
CA LEU A 520 -3.30 -1.62 10.76
C LEU A 520 -4.46 -0.64 10.61
N ALA A 521 -4.22 0.62 10.97
CA ALA A 521 -5.05 1.74 10.54
C ALA A 521 -4.68 2.12 9.10
N THR A 522 -5.67 2.31 8.22
CA THR A 522 -5.45 2.70 6.82
C THR A 522 -5.95 4.10 6.50
N CYS A 523 -6.49 4.81 7.50
CA CYS A 523 -6.92 6.20 7.37
C CYS A 523 -5.78 7.22 7.52
N ASP A 524 -4.60 6.79 7.95
CA ASP A 524 -3.41 7.63 8.14
C ASP A 524 -2.39 7.52 7.01
N LEU A 525 -2.82 7.09 5.84
CA LEU A 525 -1.95 7.02 4.68
C LEU A 525 -1.45 8.43 4.29
N PRO A 526 -0.14 8.61 4.07
CA PRO A 526 0.46 9.94 3.90
C PRO A 526 -0.15 10.78 2.78
N PHE A 527 -0.67 10.14 1.73
CA PHE A 527 -1.34 10.83 0.64
C PHE A 527 -2.71 11.42 1.02
N LEU A 528 -3.21 11.18 2.24
CA LEU A 528 -4.43 11.77 2.77
C LEU A 528 -4.16 12.99 3.68
N ASP A 529 -2.93 13.20 4.16
CA ASP A 529 -2.62 14.30 5.10
C ASP A 529 -3.02 15.68 4.55
N TRP A 530 -2.91 15.89 3.23
CA TRP A 530 -3.29 17.15 2.61
C TRP A 530 -4.80 17.40 2.56
N THR A 531 -5.60 16.41 2.92
CA THR A 531 -7.07 16.51 2.91
C THR A 531 -7.66 16.99 4.24
N THR A 532 -6.82 17.13 5.29
CA THR A 532 -7.21 17.63 6.60
C THR A 532 -6.93 19.12 6.70
N ASP A 533 -7.89 19.89 7.21
CA ASP A 533 -7.80 21.35 7.27
C ASP A 533 -7.24 21.85 8.62
N ASP A 534 -7.06 20.98 9.61
CA ASP A 534 -6.63 21.32 10.97
C ASP A 534 -5.10 21.26 11.23
N GLY A 535 -4.32 20.98 10.20
CA GLY A 535 -2.84 20.94 10.28
C GLY A 535 -2.24 19.81 11.11
N GLN A 536 -3.06 18.93 11.71
CA GLN A 536 -2.58 17.73 12.39
C GLN A 536 -2.37 16.59 11.41
N SER A 537 -1.26 15.85 11.55
CA SER A 537 -1.06 14.65 10.76
C SER A 537 -2.11 13.59 11.13
N LEU A 538 -2.57 12.84 10.13
CA LEU A 538 -3.52 11.73 10.35
C LEU A 538 -2.92 10.68 11.28
N ARG A 539 -1.59 10.47 11.23
CA ARG A 539 -0.92 9.55 12.14
C ARG A 539 -1.01 9.99 13.60
N ASP A 540 -0.88 11.29 13.88
CA ASP A 540 -1.04 11.79 15.25
C ASP A 540 -2.47 11.59 15.76
N LYS A 541 -3.46 11.76 14.89
CA LYS A 541 -4.86 11.44 15.20
C LYS A 541 -5.06 9.95 15.51
N VAL A 542 -4.43 9.06 14.75
CA VAL A 542 -4.48 7.60 15.04
C VAL A 542 -3.79 7.29 16.36
N ASN A 543 -2.62 7.86 16.65
CA ASN A 543 -1.93 7.67 17.93
C ASN A 543 -2.80 8.16 19.11
N ALA A 544 -3.48 9.28 18.95
CA ALA A 544 -4.40 9.81 19.96
C ALA A 544 -5.64 8.91 20.14
N ALA A 545 -6.19 8.36 19.05
CA ALA A 545 -7.32 7.42 19.11
C ALA A 545 -6.94 6.09 19.78
N VAL A 546 -5.74 5.60 19.59
CA VAL A 546 -5.19 4.38 20.21
C VAL A 546 -4.75 4.64 21.66
N GLY A 547 -4.43 5.90 21.98
CA GLY A 547 -4.00 6.30 23.33
C GLY A 547 -2.52 6.04 23.65
N ALA A 548 -1.69 5.65 22.67
CA ALA A 548 -0.27 5.36 22.86
C ALA A 548 0.58 5.74 21.64
N PRO A 549 1.76 6.35 21.86
CA PRO A 549 2.78 6.48 20.81
C PRO A 549 3.42 5.12 20.52
N ARG A 550 4.12 5.03 19.38
CA ARG A 550 4.77 3.80 18.92
C ARG A 550 6.30 3.90 18.96
N LEU A 551 6.91 2.72 18.90
CA LEU A 551 8.29 2.53 18.48
C LEU A 551 8.31 2.17 16.99
N VAL A 552 8.89 3.04 16.16
CA VAL A 552 8.89 2.88 14.71
C VAL A 552 10.32 2.59 14.22
N PRO A 553 10.57 1.42 13.64
CA PRO A 553 11.88 1.12 13.08
C PRO A 553 12.15 1.98 11.83
N LEU A 554 13.32 2.62 11.78
CA LEU A 554 13.80 3.32 10.58
C LEU A 554 14.17 2.29 9.51
N LEU A 555 13.25 2.04 8.59
CA LEU A 555 13.42 1.08 7.51
C LEU A 555 14.43 1.59 6.46
N PRO A 556 15.16 0.70 5.77
CA PRO A 556 16.10 1.09 4.72
C PRO A 556 15.45 1.93 3.63
N VAL A 557 16.15 2.96 3.15
CA VAL A 557 15.66 3.83 2.06
C VAL A 557 15.37 3.03 0.80
N GLU A 558 16.19 2.02 0.54
CA GLU A 558 16.13 1.15 -0.63
C GLU A 558 14.96 0.17 -0.59
N TRP A 559 14.25 0.09 0.53
CA TRP A 559 13.09 -0.81 0.61
C TRP A 559 11.99 -0.33 -0.34
N LYS A 560 11.56 -1.23 -1.24
CA LYS A 560 10.67 -0.92 -2.37
C LYS A 560 9.32 -0.30 -1.98
N ARG A 561 8.87 -0.53 -0.75
CA ARG A 561 7.64 0.07 -0.19
C ARG A 561 7.86 1.45 0.43
N ASN A 562 9.10 1.93 0.46
CA ASN A 562 9.48 3.19 1.09
C ASN A 562 9.46 4.34 0.07
N SER A 563 8.30 4.67 -0.47
CA SER A 563 8.10 5.90 -1.23
C SER A 563 7.52 6.99 -0.31
N GLY A 564 7.71 8.26 -0.64
CA GLY A 564 7.13 9.36 0.14
C GLY A 564 5.62 9.30 0.23
N ARG A 565 4.97 8.79 -0.83
CA ARG A 565 3.52 8.61 -0.92
C ARG A 565 3.01 7.38 -0.15
N MET A 566 3.78 6.31 -0.16
CA MET A 566 3.44 5.03 0.47
C MET A 566 4.58 4.65 1.41
N VAL A 567 4.49 5.05 2.67
CA VAL A 567 5.40 4.56 3.71
C VAL A 567 4.68 3.49 4.52
N PRO A 568 5.34 2.36 4.79
CA PRO A 568 4.73 1.26 5.53
C PRO A 568 4.38 1.63 6.97
N ALA A 569 5.08 2.61 7.52
CA ALA A 569 4.87 3.12 8.87
C ALA A 569 4.95 4.65 8.85
N PRO A 570 3.84 5.37 8.64
CA PRO A 570 3.79 6.81 8.82
C PRO A 570 4.24 7.18 10.24
N ILE A 571 4.98 8.27 10.37
CA ILE A 571 5.59 8.69 11.64
C ILE A 571 4.81 9.89 12.19
N GLY A 572 4.22 9.73 13.37
CA GLY A 572 3.58 10.82 14.13
C GLY A 572 4.56 11.57 15.01
N ALA A 573 4.17 12.76 15.48
CA ALA A 573 5.01 13.62 16.32
C ALA A 573 5.38 12.96 17.66
N GLY A 574 4.48 12.15 18.23
CA GLY A 574 4.71 11.42 19.48
C GLY A 574 5.49 10.10 19.34
N ASP A 575 5.70 9.60 18.11
CA ASP A 575 6.38 8.32 17.91
C ASP A 575 7.88 8.43 18.23
N ARG A 576 8.46 7.37 18.80
CA ARG A 576 9.90 7.18 18.98
C ARG A 576 10.44 6.31 17.85
N LEU A 577 11.67 6.53 17.43
CA LEU A 577 12.28 5.85 16.29
C LEU A 577 13.37 4.90 16.76
N ILE A 578 13.43 3.72 16.17
CA ILE A 578 14.53 2.78 16.40
C ILE A 578 15.50 2.88 15.23
N GLY A 579 16.72 3.34 15.54
CA GLY A 579 17.79 3.47 14.55
C GLY A 579 18.59 2.18 14.43
N PHE A 580 18.48 1.48 13.30
CA PHE A 580 19.28 0.32 12.95
C PHE A 580 19.79 0.33 11.51
N THR A 581 19.45 1.37 10.76
CA THR A 581 19.91 1.62 9.40
C THR A 581 20.49 3.02 9.28
N ARG A 582 20.97 3.36 8.09
CA ARG A 582 21.43 4.71 7.74
C ARG A 582 20.33 5.57 7.15
N ALA A 583 19.07 5.21 7.36
CA ALA A 583 17.94 5.97 6.83
C ALA A 583 18.01 7.43 7.33
N PRO A 584 17.91 8.43 6.44
CA PRO A 584 17.94 9.82 6.81
C PRO A 584 16.73 10.20 7.66
N TYR A 585 16.95 11.04 8.66
CA TYR A 585 15.90 11.58 9.50
C TYR A 585 16.28 13.00 9.98
N ASP A 586 15.29 13.86 10.20
CA ASP A 586 15.50 15.28 10.47
C ASP A 586 15.49 15.67 11.97
N ASP A 587 15.20 14.72 12.87
CA ASP A 587 15.19 14.96 14.31
C ASP A 587 15.87 13.81 15.08
N ARG A 588 17.14 13.98 15.39
CA ARG A 588 17.94 12.98 16.10
C ARG A 588 17.47 12.72 17.52
N SER A 589 16.83 13.69 18.17
CA SER A 589 16.37 13.56 19.57
C SER A 589 15.29 12.48 19.75
N ARG A 590 14.61 12.11 18.68
CA ARG A 590 13.56 11.08 18.64
C ARG A 590 14.09 9.67 18.35
N ILE A 591 15.39 9.54 18.06
CA ILE A 591 15.99 8.27 17.65
C ILE A 591 16.70 7.60 18.80
N ASP A 592 16.24 6.40 19.14
CA ASP A 592 16.94 5.49 20.05
C ASP A 592 17.69 4.45 19.17
N PRO A 593 19.04 4.43 19.17
CA PRO A 593 19.79 3.47 18.37
C PRO A 593 19.51 2.04 18.85
N ALA A 594 19.32 1.09 17.92
CA ALA A 594 19.08 -0.31 18.28
C ALA A 594 20.20 -0.91 19.15
N VAL A 595 21.43 -0.40 19.03
CA VAL A 595 22.58 -0.82 19.85
C VAL A 595 22.46 -0.37 21.32
N SER A 596 21.61 0.59 21.64
CA SER A 596 21.38 1.05 23.01
C SER A 596 20.29 0.28 23.77
N PHE A 597 19.47 -0.50 23.07
CA PHE A 597 18.46 -1.34 23.72
C PHE A 597 19.08 -2.64 24.21
N THR A 598 19.04 -2.86 25.53
CA THR A 598 19.44 -4.13 26.15
C THR A 598 18.26 -5.08 26.16
N LEU A 599 18.46 -6.31 25.70
CA LEU A 599 17.45 -7.37 25.70
C LEU A 599 17.66 -8.32 26.88
N ALA A 600 16.62 -8.50 27.67
CA ALA A 600 16.56 -9.50 28.75
C ALA A 600 15.50 -10.56 28.40
N GLU A 601 15.89 -11.84 28.50
CA GLU A 601 14.99 -12.97 28.28
C GLU A 601 14.74 -13.67 29.59
N ALA A 602 13.46 -13.92 29.91
CA ALA A 602 13.03 -14.70 31.08
C ALA A 602 11.73 -15.46 30.73
N GLY A 603 11.75 -16.78 30.90
CA GLY A 603 10.56 -17.62 30.69
C GLY A 603 9.96 -17.54 29.26
N GLY A 604 10.78 -17.33 28.25
CA GLY A 604 10.35 -17.19 26.86
C GLY A 604 9.82 -15.79 26.49
N LYS A 605 9.82 -14.85 27.43
CA LYS A 605 9.46 -13.44 27.23
C LYS A 605 10.70 -12.59 27.09
N VAL A 606 10.62 -11.56 26.24
CA VAL A 606 11.74 -10.65 26.00
C VAL A 606 11.31 -9.22 26.37
N THR A 607 12.15 -8.59 27.19
CA THR A 607 12.02 -7.17 27.54
C THR A 607 13.19 -6.40 26.94
N ALA A 608 12.91 -5.28 26.28
CA ALA A 608 13.90 -4.34 25.77
C ALA A 608 13.96 -3.13 26.68
N SER A 609 15.15 -2.78 27.17
CA SER A 609 15.37 -1.62 28.03
C SER A 609 16.28 -0.60 27.35
N ALA A 610 15.88 0.68 27.35
CA ALA A 610 16.69 1.80 26.89
C ALA A 610 17.58 2.37 28.01
N PRO A 611 18.65 3.14 27.69
CA PRO A 611 19.55 3.71 28.69
C PRO A 611 18.89 4.64 29.71
N ASP A 612 17.78 5.28 29.36
CA ASP A 612 17.00 6.16 30.24
C ASP A 612 16.07 5.42 31.22
N GLY A 613 16.15 4.09 31.25
CA GLY A 613 15.36 3.24 32.14
C GLY A 613 13.98 2.86 31.62
N ARG A 614 13.55 3.38 30.46
CA ARG A 614 12.30 2.92 29.83
C ARG A 614 12.46 1.47 29.37
N ALA A 615 11.41 0.70 29.53
CA ALA A 615 11.36 -0.70 29.11
C ALA A 615 10.06 -1.01 28.37
N TRP A 616 10.16 -1.89 27.41
CA TRP A 616 9.05 -2.36 26.58
C TRP A 616 9.05 -3.87 26.46
N SER A 617 7.87 -4.45 26.42
CA SER A 617 7.72 -5.83 25.95
C SER A 617 8.12 -5.93 24.47
N LEU A 618 8.55 -7.12 24.05
CA LEU A 618 8.90 -7.30 22.63
C LEU A 618 7.71 -7.07 21.69
N PRO A 619 6.45 -7.48 21.98
CA PRO A 619 5.30 -7.14 21.17
C PRO A 619 5.07 -5.63 21.00
N GLU A 620 5.32 -4.80 22.01
CA GLU A 620 5.27 -3.33 21.89
C GLU A 620 6.39 -2.81 20.99
N LEU A 621 7.62 -3.29 21.19
CA LEU A 621 8.80 -2.91 20.39
C LEU A 621 8.62 -3.25 18.91
N LEU A 622 8.02 -4.39 18.60
CA LEU A 622 7.84 -4.91 17.25
C LEU A 622 6.42 -4.72 16.70
N ALA A 623 5.57 -3.93 17.34
CA ALA A 623 4.19 -3.73 16.90
C ALA A 623 4.10 -3.27 15.44
N VAL A 624 4.99 -2.37 14.99
CA VAL A 624 5.00 -1.87 13.61
C VAL A 624 5.36 -2.96 12.58
N PRO A 625 6.47 -3.72 12.70
CA PRO A 625 6.74 -4.85 11.82
C PRO A 625 5.60 -5.90 11.81
N VAL A 626 5.05 -6.22 12.98
CA VAL A 626 3.91 -7.16 13.10
C VAL A 626 2.71 -6.63 12.35
N SER A 627 2.33 -5.35 12.51
CA SER A 627 1.21 -4.72 11.82
C SER A 627 1.35 -4.77 10.31
N ILE A 628 2.53 -4.41 9.77
CA ILE A 628 2.79 -4.41 8.33
C ILE A 628 2.58 -5.80 7.74
N ILE A 629 3.07 -6.84 8.42
CA ILE A 629 2.97 -8.22 7.94
C ILE A 629 1.57 -8.80 8.21
N ALA A 630 0.96 -8.51 9.35
CA ALA A 630 -0.39 -8.98 9.66
C ALA A 630 -1.41 -8.45 8.65
N ALA A 631 -1.30 -7.18 8.25
CA ALA A 631 -2.18 -6.58 7.23
C ALA A 631 -2.09 -7.30 5.87
N ASP A 632 -0.90 -7.76 5.48
CA ASP A 632 -0.71 -8.49 4.21
C ASP A 632 -1.06 -9.99 4.33
N ALA A 633 -0.77 -10.61 5.48
CA ALA A 633 -0.84 -12.06 5.68
C ALA A 633 -2.20 -12.57 6.18
N PHE A 634 -2.98 -11.71 6.85
CA PHE A 634 -4.32 -12.06 7.30
C PHE A 634 -5.24 -12.26 6.08
N LYS A 635 -5.69 -13.47 5.88
CA LYS A 635 -6.64 -13.81 4.82
C LYS A 635 -7.74 -14.69 5.38
N ILE A 636 -8.98 -14.30 5.10
CA ILE A 636 -10.14 -15.11 5.41
C ILE A 636 -10.36 -16.04 4.23
N GLY A 637 -10.45 -17.33 4.48
CA GLY A 637 -10.68 -18.30 3.42
C GLY A 637 -10.40 -19.72 3.84
N LEU A 638 -10.80 -20.63 2.96
CA LEU A 638 -10.54 -22.06 3.09
C LEU A 638 -9.40 -22.44 2.14
N ASP A 639 -8.38 -23.11 2.64
CA ASP A 639 -7.28 -23.63 1.81
C ASP A 639 -7.73 -24.90 1.08
N ARG A 640 -8.46 -24.69 -0.03
CA ARG A 640 -9.06 -25.74 -0.85
C ARG A 640 -8.95 -25.41 -2.34
N ALA A 641 -9.07 -26.46 -3.18
CA ALA A 641 -9.11 -26.26 -4.64
C ALA A 641 -10.38 -25.49 -5.08
N HIS A 642 -11.51 -25.72 -4.40
CA HIS A 642 -12.74 -24.94 -4.51
C HIS A 642 -13.22 -24.54 -3.13
N ALA A 643 -13.43 -23.25 -2.89
CA ALA A 643 -14.00 -22.69 -1.68
C ALA A 643 -15.37 -22.07 -2.00
N PRO A 644 -16.43 -22.39 -1.23
CA PRO A 644 -17.74 -21.82 -1.45
C PRO A 644 -17.78 -20.33 -1.10
N ARG A 645 -18.79 -19.59 -1.58
CA ARG A 645 -19.15 -18.32 -0.98
C ARG A 645 -19.66 -18.55 0.44
N VAL A 646 -19.12 -17.86 1.41
CA VAL A 646 -19.59 -17.92 2.80
C VAL A 646 -20.21 -16.60 3.20
N THR A 647 -21.46 -16.67 3.63
CA THR A 647 -22.27 -15.54 4.08
C THR A 647 -22.59 -15.71 5.57
N LEU A 648 -22.45 -14.65 6.33
CA LEU A 648 -22.75 -14.60 7.76
C LEU A 648 -23.73 -13.45 8.03
N ASP A 649 -24.95 -13.75 8.48
CA ASP A 649 -26.02 -12.77 8.69
C ASP A 649 -26.22 -11.83 7.48
N GLY A 650 -26.15 -12.34 6.25
CA GLY A 650 -26.27 -11.55 5.02
C GLY A 650 -25.00 -10.81 4.59
N THR A 651 -23.90 -10.88 5.35
CA THR A 651 -22.60 -10.35 4.95
C THR A 651 -21.73 -11.44 4.35
N VAL A 652 -21.26 -11.26 3.14
CA VAL A 652 -20.33 -12.18 2.47
C VAL A 652 -18.95 -12.00 3.08
N LEU A 653 -18.47 -13.00 3.82
CA LEU A 653 -17.14 -12.99 4.42
C LEU A 653 -16.05 -13.34 3.40
N PHE A 654 -16.32 -14.29 2.53
CA PHE A 654 -15.43 -14.57 1.40
C PHE A 654 -16.22 -15.12 0.20
N ARG A 655 -15.70 -14.77 -0.96
CA ARG A 655 -16.26 -15.07 -2.27
C ARG A 655 -16.04 -16.54 -2.63
N GLU A 656 -16.89 -17.08 -3.49
CA GLU A 656 -16.60 -18.36 -4.14
C GLU A 656 -15.28 -18.23 -4.92
N SER A 657 -14.38 -19.20 -4.73
CA SER A 657 -13.07 -19.17 -5.35
C SER A 657 -12.53 -20.55 -5.70
N TRP A 658 -11.65 -20.57 -6.71
CA TRP A 658 -10.99 -21.76 -7.22
C TRP A 658 -9.49 -21.57 -7.25
N ARG A 659 -8.75 -22.60 -6.91
CA ARG A 659 -7.31 -22.69 -7.04
C ARG A 659 -6.99 -23.84 -7.97
N LEU A 660 -6.70 -23.51 -9.24
CA LEU A 660 -6.59 -24.47 -10.32
C LEU A 660 -5.15 -24.51 -10.86
N PRO A 661 -4.61 -25.69 -11.22
CA PRO A 661 -3.32 -25.76 -11.89
C PRO A 661 -3.33 -24.95 -13.19
N ALA A 662 -2.33 -24.12 -13.42
CA ALA A 662 -2.24 -23.35 -14.68
C ALA A 662 -2.22 -24.26 -15.92
N GLY A 663 -1.58 -25.42 -15.79
CA GLY A 663 -1.54 -26.45 -16.85
C GLY A 663 -2.87 -27.18 -17.11
N SER A 664 -3.92 -26.96 -16.30
CA SER A 664 -5.24 -27.53 -16.56
C SER A 664 -6.00 -26.82 -17.70
N VAL A 665 -5.57 -25.61 -18.10
CA VAL A 665 -6.12 -24.92 -19.27
C VAL A 665 -5.61 -25.62 -20.52
N PRO A 666 -6.47 -26.28 -21.33
CA PRO A 666 -6.03 -27.16 -22.42
C PRO A 666 -5.61 -26.38 -23.70
N LEU A 667 -4.68 -25.43 -23.55
CA LEU A 667 -4.21 -24.58 -24.63
C LEU A 667 -3.43 -25.39 -25.68
N PRO A 668 -3.63 -25.11 -26.98
CA PRO A 668 -2.85 -25.75 -28.03
C PRO A 668 -1.38 -25.41 -27.93
N ALA A 669 -0.52 -26.34 -28.37
CA ALA A 669 0.95 -26.20 -28.34
C ALA A 669 1.43 -24.97 -29.12
N LYS A 670 0.79 -24.70 -30.26
CA LYS A 670 1.01 -23.47 -31.04
C LYS A 670 -0.14 -22.51 -30.77
N PRO A 671 0.16 -21.24 -30.41
CA PRO A 671 -0.87 -20.24 -30.24
C PRO A 671 -1.73 -20.07 -31.50
N ASP A 672 -3.03 -20.27 -31.36
CA ASP A 672 -4.04 -19.96 -32.36
C ASP A 672 -5.19 -19.24 -31.68
N ARG A 673 -5.75 -18.21 -32.29
CA ARG A 673 -6.72 -17.34 -31.63
C ARG A 673 -8.06 -18.02 -31.37
N GLU A 674 -8.56 -18.76 -32.35
CA GLU A 674 -9.85 -19.46 -32.26
C GLU A 674 -9.73 -20.69 -31.36
N ASP A 675 -8.64 -21.45 -31.51
CA ASP A 675 -8.38 -22.63 -30.67
C ASP A 675 -8.08 -22.26 -29.21
N ASP A 676 -7.33 -21.17 -28.97
CA ASP A 676 -7.08 -20.64 -27.63
C ASP A 676 -8.40 -20.24 -26.94
N TYR A 677 -9.29 -19.58 -27.68
CA TYR A 677 -10.59 -19.17 -27.17
C TYR A 677 -11.43 -20.39 -26.78
N LEU A 678 -11.57 -21.37 -27.66
CA LEU A 678 -12.32 -22.60 -27.38
C LEU A 678 -11.70 -23.40 -26.20
N ALA A 679 -10.38 -23.47 -26.11
CA ALA A 679 -9.70 -24.14 -25.02
C ALA A 679 -10.04 -23.49 -23.68
N VAL A 680 -10.04 -22.16 -23.63
CA VAL A 680 -10.42 -21.42 -22.42
C VAL A 680 -11.90 -21.58 -22.09
N ARG A 681 -12.81 -21.50 -23.09
CA ARG A 681 -14.25 -21.72 -22.85
C ARG A 681 -14.54 -23.14 -22.34
N ARG A 682 -13.85 -24.15 -22.89
CA ARG A 682 -13.92 -25.53 -22.36
C ARG A 682 -13.53 -25.58 -20.89
N TRP A 683 -12.40 -24.99 -20.53
CA TRP A 683 -11.90 -24.95 -19.16
C TRP A 683 -12.87 -24.23 -18.20
N VAL A 684 -13.47 -23.10 -18.65
CA VAL A 684 -14.50 -22.38 -17.90
C VAL A 684 -15.72 -23.27 -17.63
N ALA A 685 -16.20 -24.00 -18.65
CA ALA A 685 -17.35 -24.91 -18.52
C ALA A 685 -17.04 -26.10 -17.61
N GLU A 686 -15.87 -26.76 -17.78
CA GLU A 686 -15.45 -27.93 -16.99
C GLU A 686 -15.36 -27.61 -15.49
N HIS A 687 -14.96 -26.39 -15.13
CA HIS A 687 -14.84 -25.95 -13.74
C HIS A 687 -16.05 -25.14 -13.24
N ALA A 688 -17.11 -25.01 -14.05
CA ALA A 688 -18.28 -24.18 -13.76
C ALA A 688 -17.94 -22.77 -13.28
N LEU A 689 -16.94 -22.14 -13.92
CA LEU A 689 -16.51 -20.79 -13.59
C LEU A 689 -17.51 -19.74 -14.11
N PRO A 690 -17.64 -18.60 -13.45
CA PRO A 690 -18.45 -17.49 -13.98
C PRO A 690 -17.83 -16.92 -15.27
N GLU A 691 -18.66 -16.35 -16.15
CA GLU A 691 -18.20 -15.73 -17.40
C GLU A 691 -17.24 -14.57 -17.16
N ARG A 692 -17.39 -13.86 -16.06
CA ARG A 692 -16.44 -12.85 -15.56
C ARG A 692 -15.87 -13.30 -14.23
N ALA A 693 -14.57 -13.17 -14.03
CA ALA A 693 -13.90 -13.53 -12.79
C ALA A 693 -12.69 -12.66 -12.52
N PHE A 694 -12.34 -12.49 -11.25
CA PHE A 694 -11.00 -12.00 -10.88
C PHE A 694 -10.02 -13.15 -10.91
N VAL A 695 -8.96 -13.02 -11.70
CA VAL A 695 -7.91 -14.04 -11.85
C VAL A 695 -6.59 -13.54 -11.32
N LYS A 696 -5.97 -14.32 -10.42
CA LYS A 696 -4.67 -14.05 -9.83
C LYS A 696 -3.64 -15.03 -10.35
N PHE A 697 -2.64 -14.52 -11.07
CA PHE A 697 -1.47 -15.26 -11.48
C PHE A 697 -0.33 -15.09 -10.46
N PRO A 698 0.53 -16.10 -10.23
CA PRO A 698 1.64 -15.99 -9.26
C PRO A 698 2.61 -14.85 -9.55
N GLN A 699 2.87 -14.57 -10.82
CA GLN A 699 3.80 -13.51 -11.26
C GLN A 699 3.19 -12.10 -11.25
N GLU A 700 1.88 -11.99 -11.10
CA GLU A 700 1.21 -10.69 -11.02
C GLU A 700 1.01 -10.27 -9.56
N THR A 701 1.17 -9.00 -9.25
CA THR A 701 1.01 -8.49 -7.86
C THR A 701 -0.45 -8.45 -7.42
N LYS A 702 -1.38 -8.20 -8.36
CA LYS A 702 -2.82 -8.05 -8.10
C LYS A 702 -3.64 -8.91 -9.04
N PRO A 703 -4.84 -9.39 -8.63
CA PRO A 703 -5.76 -10.07 -9.55
C PRO A 703 -6.23 -9.12 -10.66
N SER A 704 -6.54 -9.64 -11.82
CA SER A 704 -7.12 -8.91 -12.95
C SER A 704 -8.53 -9.43 -13.24
N LEU A 705 -9.45 -8.54 -13.61
CA LEU A 705 -10.75 -8.96 -14.13
C LEU A 705 -10.56 -9.57 -15.51
N VAL A 706 -11.12 -10.75 -15.71
CA VAL A 706 -11.14 -11.47 -16.98
C VAL A 706 -12.60 -11.69 -17.38
N ASP A 707 -12.98 -11.22 -18.55
CA ASP A 707 -14.23 -11.57 -19.20
C ASP A 707 -13.95 -12.71 -20.19
N PHE A 708 -14.40 -13.91 -19.85
CA PHE A 708 -14.16 -15.10 -20.67
C PHE A 708 -15.04 -15.15 -21.95
N THR A 709 -15.92 -14.19 -22.14
CA THR A 709 -16.65 -14.01 -23.41
C THR A 709 -15.88 -13.16 -24.40
N SER A 710 -14.97 -12.30 -23.94
CA SER A 710 -14.21 -11.35 -24.76
C SER A 710 -13.07 -12.01 -25.53
N PRO A 711 -13.08 -12.02 -26.89
CA PRO A 711 -11.95 -12.50 -27.68
C PRO A 711 -10.59 -11.90 -27.28
N THR A 712 -10.53 -10.59 -27.06
CA THR A 712 -9.30 -9.88 -26.72
C THR A 712 -8.78 -10.23 -25.32
N VAL A 713 -9.68 -10.33 -24.33
CA VAL A 713 -9.31 -10.59 -22.94
C VAL A 713 -8.90 -12.05 -22.76
N VAL A 714 -9.61 -12.99 -23.41
CA VAL A 714 -9.27 -14.42 -23.40
C VAL A 714 -7.88 -14.67 -23.97
N LEU A 715 -7.50 -14.00 -25.06
CA LEU A 715 -6.13 -14.10 -25.60
C LEU A 715 -5.08 -13.57 -24.63
N SER A 716 -5.41 -12.52 -23.87
CA SER A 716 -4.51 -12.01 -22.80
C SER A 716 -4.35 -13.04 -21.70
N PHE A 717 -5.43 -13.66 -21.25
CA PHE A 717 -5.45 -14.74 -20.27
C PHE A 717 -4.64 -15.94 -20.75
N ALA A 718 -4.86 -16.45 -21.98
CA ALA A 718 -4.12 -17.57 -22.56
C ALA A 718 -2.59 -17.30 -22.59
N ASN A 719 -2.19 -16.08 -22.92
CA ASN A 719 -0.77 -15.70 -22.89
C ASN A 719 -0.18 -15.70 -21.49
N LEU A 720 -0.94 -15.24 -20.48
CA LEU A 720 -0.52 -15.30 -19.08
C LEU A 720 -0.41 -16.74 -18.58
N VAL A 721 -1.36 -17.60 -18.93
CA VAL A 721 -1.30 -19.05 -18.63
C VAL A 721 -0.03 -19.67 -19.20
N ARG A 722 0.25 -19.45 -20.49
CA ARG A 722 1.49 -19.97 -21.13
C ARG A 722 2.74 -19.46 -20.46
N ARG A 723 2.77 -18.18 -20.07
CA ARG A 723 3.90 -17.58 -19.35
C ARG A 723 4.06 -18.25 -17.97
N THR A 724 2.97 -18.45 -17.25
CA THR A 724 2.96 -19.09 -15.93
C THR A 724 3.50 -20.50 -16.00
N CYS A 725 3.00 -21.33 -16.93
CA CYS A 725 3.45 -22.70 -17.12
C CYS A 725 4.93 -22.79 -17.53
N ARG A 726 5.46 -21.81 -18.27
CA ARG A 726 6.89 -21.77 -18.60
C ARG A 726 7.77 -21.43 -17.41
N LEU A 727 7.28 -20.58 -16.49
CA LEU A 727 8.03 -20.19 -15.29
C LEU A 727 8.00 -21.29 -14.21
N ASP A 728 6.82 -21.87 -13.99
CA ASP A 728 6.61 -23.00 -13.09
C ASP A 728 5.46 -23.86 -13.60
N PRO A 729 5.74 -25.07 -14.13
CA PRO A 729 4.71 -26.00 -14.60
C PRO A 729 3.71 -26.47 -13.52
N ARG A 730 4.06 -26.34 -12.24
CA ARG A 730 3.21 -26.70 -11.11
C ARG A 730 2.43 -25.54 -10.53
N ALA A 731 2.58 -24.35 -11.12
CA ALA A 731 1.92 -23.15 -10.65
C ALA A 731 0.39 -23.27 -10.70
N HIS A 732 -0.27 -22.66 -9.72
CA HIS A 732 -1.72 -22.55 -9.66
C HIS A 732 -2.14 -21.12 -9.94
N ILE A 733 -3.30 -20.97 -10.57
CA ILE A 733 -4.02 -19.70 -10.73
C ILE A 733 -5.20 -19.66 -9.77
N GLY A 734 -5.39 -18.52 -9.12
CA GLY A 734 -6.56 -18.26 -8.30
C GLY A 734 -7.66 -17.60 -9.15
N VAL A 735 -8.87 -18.12 -9.08
CA VAL A 735 -10.06 -17.53 -9.71
C VAL A 735 -11.05 -17.20 -8.60
N SER A 736 -11.69 -16.05 -8.64
CA SER A 736 -12.75 -15.68 -7.69
C SER A 736 -13.92 -15.02 -8.42
N GLU A 737 -15.14 -15.25 -7.93
CA GLU A 737 -16.34 -14.62 -8.47
C GLU A 737 -16.24 -13.08 -8.45
N PRO A 738 -16.86 -12.38 -9.42
CA PRO A 738 -16.85 -10.92 -9.51
C PRO A 738 -17.99 -10.35 -8.63
N LEU A 739 -17.77 -10.30 -7.33
CA LEU A 739 -18.73 -9.76 -6.39
C LEU A 739 -18.12 -8.52 -5.69
N PRO A 740 -18.72 -7.32 -5.75
CA PRO A 740 -19.97 -6.97 -6.47
C PRO A 740 -19.89 -7.18 -7.98
N ALA A 741 -21.00 -7.67 -8.53
CA ALA A 741 -21.19 -7.67 -9.98
C ALA A 741 -21.47 -6.24 -10.48
N PRO A 742 -21.24 -5.96 -11.77
CA PRO A 742 -21.43 -4.60 -12.32
C PRO A 742 -22.82 -4.01 -12.04
N GLU A 743 -23.85 -4.83 -12.06
CA GLU A 743 -25.23 -4.45 -11.85
C GLU A 743 -25.49 -3.90 -10.44
N GLY A 744 -24.74 -4.42 -9.44
CA GLY A 744 -24.83 -4.01 -8.04
C GLY A 744 -23.94 -2.84 -7.65
N ALA A 745 -23.35 -2.11 -8.58
CA ALA A 745 -22.58 -0.92 -8.28
C ALA A 745 -23.54 0.27 -8.00
N TRP A 746 -23.63 0.67 -6.76
CA TRP A 746 -24.61 1.65 -6.25
C TRP A 746 -24.14 3.10 -6.32
N LEU A 747 -22.83 3.37 -6.35
CA LEU A 747 -22.24 4.71 -6.20
C LEU A 747 -22.37 5.53 -7.50
N PRO A 748 -23.26 6.56 -7.58
CA PRO A 748 -23.39 7.36 -8.79
C PRO A 748 -22.45 8.56 -8.82
N ASP A 749 -22.31 9.15 -10.02
CA ASP A 749 -21.94 10.55 -10.22
C ASP A 749 -23.19 11.40 -10.56
N ALA A 750 -22.97 12.69 -10.84
CA ALA A 750 -24.06 13.61 -11.20
C ALA A 750 -24.74 13.26 -12.54
N ASP A 751 -24.04 12.58 -13.43
CA ASP A 751 -24.55 12.17 -14.75
C ASP A 751 -25.21 10.78 -14.72
N GLY A 752 -25.32 10.15 -13.54
CA GLY A 752 -25.92 8.83 -13.35
C GLY A 752 -25.01 7.67 -13.69
N GLY A 753 -23.75 7.91 -13.99
CA GLY A 753 -22.74 6.86 -14.13
C GLY A 753 -22.50 6.16 -12.79
N ARG A 754 -22.56 4.82 -12.73
CA ARG A 754 -22.32 4.05 -11.50
C ARG A 754 -20.90 3.52 -11.46
N TYR A 755 -20.29 3.48 -10.26
CA TYR A 755 -18.88 3.15 -10.04
C TYR A 755 -18.69 2.04 -9.03
N VAL A 756 -17.73 1.17 -9.28
CA VAL A 756 -17.21 0.26 -8.25
C VAL A 756 -16.64 1.08 -7.09
N SER A 757 -17.01 0.71 -5.88
CA SER A 757 -16.61 1.42 -4.66
C SER A 757 -16.24 0.45 -3.53
N GLU A 758 -15.49 0.99 -2.58
CA GLU A 758 -15.02 0.30 -1.39
C GLU A 758 -15.09 1.26 -0.20
N LEU A 759 -15.78 0.84 0.85
CA LEU A 759 -15.91 1.55 2.12
C LEU A 759 -14.84 0.99 3.07
N ARG A 760 -13.84 1.79 3.38
CA ARG A 760 -12.76 1.41 4.28
C ARG A 760 -13.00 2.03 5.65
N LEU A 761 -13.38 1.20 6.61
CA LEU A 761 -13.64 1.61 7.98
C LEU A 761 -12.41 1.37 8.86
N GLN A 762 -12.42 1.95 10.04
CA GLN A 762 -11.46 1.69 11.10
C GLN A 762 -12.21 1.13 12.30
N ILE A 763 -11.74 0.00 12.82
CA ILE A 763 -12.31 -0.61 14.03
C ILE A 763 -11.23 -0.79 15.08
N SER A 764 -11.60 -0.59 16.34
CA SER A 764 -10.74 -0.84 17.49
C SER A 764 -11.55 -1.44 18.62
N ARG A 765 -10.86 -2.00 19.64
CA ARG A 765 -11.54 -2.39 20.86
C ARG A 765 -12.19 -1.18 21.52
N LYS A 766 -13.33 -1.38 22.16
CA LYS A 766 -13.97 -0.37 23.03
C LYS A 766 -12.99 -0.02 24.14
N THR A 767 -12.79 1.26 24.39
CA THR A 767 -12.03 1.69 25.58
C THR A 767 -12.87 1.38 26.82
N PRO A 768 -12.28 0.74 27.85
CA PRO A 768 -13.00 0.38 29.08
C PRO A 768 -13.63 1.59 29.78
#